data_8ab45a2db0fb82d93db871974fa31d71
#
_entry.id   8ab45a2db0fb82d93db871974fa31d71
#
_cell.length_a   1.000
_cell.length_b   1.000
_cell.length_c   1.000
_cell.angle_alpha   90.00
_cell.angle_beta   90.00
_cell.angle_gamma   90.00
#
_symmetry.space_group_name_H-M   'P 1'
#
loop_
_entity.id
_entity.type
_entity.pdbx_description
1 polymer ?
#
loop_
_entity_poly.entity_id
_entity_poly.type
_entity_poly.pdbx_seq_one_letter_code
_entity_poly.pdbx_strand_id
1 'polypeptide(L)'
;MSIGLKLDPLQWGIKVLVSGAFFSRKVCLRGLKWLFQRLPFNEAASYGLKSFFYQRFGFLFQKTISYQVWRNARDDQNQLSSFMRLSVDIPSLDPDEIIYFPQNKHPDVSVVIPLFHRVDVLLHCLKSLCNTCDGYSCEVILVDSLSELESRMFLARVKGVRVVPAGHRKSTTEMWNFGADMACGKYIAFLAKDILPLSGWLDEMVRTFRDQPEAGLVGSQIILPDGLIWEAGGITGEAGVLCRLGCGANPFQPEFSYLREVDFCSAVSFMVPRKLFMQVGGIAEIVCDDLLQAGARLCVALRLMGRKVLYNPLSKAAIHSRPEENAWIYLKAERTVRTIFGRKSTRSRGLCDKIFDATGKILVIDVRTPTPDHDSGSQDIVSYFNIFRSLGFEITFIPATDFKFMGKYTPDLQRMGVRCLYSPFVRGVNGYLKSHGQEYDVVLLYKVHCAAYCIDMVRRYCPKAKIIFDTVDLHFVREQRQAVIEASDELLENANKTKILELSVIRKADCTIVLSTAEQEILLDEPNVRGEKIAVIPLIREIPGRDNSFSDRKDILFLGGFEHRPNVDAMLSFVNDIWPLVKNYLPELVFYIVGSKPPEEIVDLAGDDVIVTGYVSDISPYLHGCRLSVAPLRYGAGLKGKIVTSLSYGLPCVASSVAVEGSGLNPGEDILLADKFDEFAEAVIRLYQDEALWKSLSDRGLDYMERHFSFAAGRKRLECLLLELAVLK
;
A
#
# COMPACT_ATOMS: atom_id res chain seq x y z
N MET A 1 -8.61 58.29 -39.26
CA MET A 1 -8.20 56.96 -39.76
C MET A 1 -7.69 56.17 -38.55
N SER A 2 -8.54 55.38 -37.93
CA SER A 2 -8.23 54.57 -36.76
C SER A 2 -8.04 53.14 -37.25
N ILE A 3 -6.80 52.67 -37.22
CA ILE A 3 -6.50 51.24 -37.43
C ILE A 3 -6.49 50.58 -36.06
N GLY A 4 -7.59 49.95 -35.70
CA GLY A 4 -7.68 49.11 -34.50
C GLY A 4 -6.97 47.78 -34.75
N LEU A 5 -5.76 47.63 -34.23
CA LEU A 5 -5.09 46.33 -34.09
C LEU A 5 -5.73 45.59 -32.92
N LYS A 6 -6.58 44.61 -33.21
CA LYS A 6 -6.98 43.56 -32.27
C LYS A 6 -5.76 42.69 -32.00
N LEU A 7 -5.00 43.01 -30.94
CA LEU A 7 -3.97 42.14 -30.41
C LEU A 7 -4.61 40.89 -29.85
N ASP A 8 -4.11 39.73 -30.29
CA ASP A 8 -4.44 38.43 -29.77
C ASP A 8 -4.27 38.42 -28.21
N PRO A 9 -5.23 37.95 -27.45
CA PRO A 9 -5.16 37.90 -25.98
C PRO A 9 -3.88 37.24 -25.45
N LEU A 10 -3.28 36.33 -26.21
CA LEU A 10 -1.99 35.70 -25.92
C LEU A 10 -0.81 36.69 -25.99
N GLN A 11 -0.80 37.61 -27.00
CA GLN A 11 0.25 38.61 -27.11
C GLN A 11 0.14 39.70 -26.04
N TRP A 12 -1.06 39.99 -25.56
CA TRP A 12 -1.29 40.92 -24.45
C TRP A 12 -0.81 40.35 -23.11
N GLY A 13 -1.14 39.11 -22.84
CA GLY A 13 -0.68 38.39 -21.62
C GLY A 13 0.85 38.26 -21.53
N ILE A 14 1.52 38.03 -22.68
CA ILE A 14 2.99 37.91 -22.76
C ILE A 14 3.65 39.29 -22.60
N LYS A 15 3.08 40.37 -23.18
CA LYS A 15 3.61 41.72 -23.01
C LYS A 15 3.52 42.27 -21.60
N VAL A 16 2.45 41.94 -20.85
CA VAL A 16 2.28 42.33 -19.45
C VAL A 16 3.27 41.61 -18.54
N LEU A 17 3.66 40.38 -18.86
CA LEU A 17 4.65 39.61 -18.13
C LEU A 17 6.11 40.01 -18.41
N VAL A 18 6.37 40.62 -19.61
CA VAL A 18 7.72 41.01 -20.03
C VAL A 18 8.04 42.47 -19.69
N SER A 19 7.05 43.34 -19.51
CA SER A 19 7.23 44.73 -19.09
C SER A 19 7.36 44.80 -17.56
N GLY A 20 8.51 44.50 -17.05
CA GLY A 20 9.06 44.61 -15.67
C GLY A 20 8.46 45.56 -14.64
N ALA A 21 7.15 45.69 -14.56
CA ALA A 21 6.47 46.43 -13.53
C ALA A 21 6.22 45.50 -12.32
N PHE A 22 6.62 45.93 -11.14
CA PHE A 22 6.48 45.29 -9.84
C PHE A 22 5.02 44.87 -9.53
N PHE A 23 4.59 43.74 -10.07
CA PHE A 23 3.37 43.08 -9.60
C PHE A 23 3.71 42.07 -8.51
N SER A 24 2.96 42.13 -7.40
CA SER A 24 3.15 41.15 -6.32
C SER A 24 2.95 39.73 -6.88
N ARG A 25 3.77 38.76 -6.44
CA ARG A 25 3.69 37.33 -6.80
C ARG A 25 2.24 36.79 -6.80
N LYS A 26 1.39 37.26 -5.88
CA LYS A 26 -0.03 36.88 -5.79
C LYS A 26 -0.86 37.30 -7.00
N VAL A 27 -0.60 38.48 -7.56
CA VAL A 27 -1.32 39.02 -8.74
C VAL A 27 -0.94 38.26 -9.99
N CYS A 28 0.35 37.97 -10.20
CA CYS A 28 0.82 37.14 -11.32
C CYS A 28 0.23 35.73 -11.27
N LEU A 29 0.21 35.08 -10.11
CA LEU A 29 -0.37 33.75 -9.96
C LEU A 29 -1.89 33.71 -10.17
N ARG A 30 -2.62 34.75 -9.72
CA ARG A 30 -4.08 34.86 -9.99
C ARG A 30 -4.38 35.07 -11.46
N GLY A 31 -3.63 35.92 -12.15
CA GLY A 31 -3.76 36.16 -13.58
C GLY A 31 -3.50 34.90 -14.41
N LEU A 32 -2.44 34.17 -14.09
CA LEU A 32 -2.12 32.90 -14.75
C LEU A 32 -3.18 31.82 -14.48
N LYS A 33 -3.68 31.70 -13.25
CA LYS A 33 -4.76 30.75 -12.90
C LYS A 33 -6.04 31.06 -13.68
N TRP A 34 -6.41 32.33 -13.80
CA TRP A 34 -7.55 32.79 -14.60
C TRP A 34 -7.38 32.47 -16.12
N LEU A 35 -6.15 32.68 -16.66
CA LEU A 35 -5.82 32.36 -18.05
C LEU A 35 -5.97 30.87 -18.33
N PHE A 36 -5.40 30.00 -17.47
CA PHE A 36 -5.48 28.55 -17.63
C PHE A 36 -6.90 27.97 -17.48
N GLN A 37 -7.78 28.65 -16.77
CA GLN A 37 -9.16 28.18 -16.59
C GLN A 37 -10.08 28.49 -17.77
N ARG A 38 -9.74 29.49 -18.62
CA ARG A 38 -10.59 29.97 -19.73
C ARG A 38 -10.15 29.55 -21.13
N LEU A 39 -8.94 29.03 -21.26
CA LEU A 39 -8.47 28.61 -22.59
C LEU A 39 -8.95 27.17 -22.88
N PRO A 40 -9.55 26.92 -24.08
CA PRO A 40 -10.08 25.61 -24.45
C PRO A 40 -8.97 24.68 -24.96
N PHE A 41 -7.94 24.44 -24.13
CA PHE A 41 -6.87 23.54 -24.49
C PHE A 41 -7.24 22.08 -24.12
N ASN A 42 -6.83 21.14 -24.97
CA ASN A 42 -6.77 19.75 -24.60
C ASN A 42 -5.67 19.55 -23.51
N GLU A 43 -5.70 18.45 -22.79
CA GLU A 43 -4.78 18.22 -21.64
C GLU A 43 -3.29 18.29 -22.03
N ALA A 44 -2.92 17.80 -23.21
CA ALA A 44 -1.54 17.83 -23.70
C ALA A 44 -1.05 19.27 -23.94
N ALA A 45 -1.87 20.12 -24.55
CA ALA A 45 -1.53 21.53 -24.80
C ALA A 45 -1.50 22.35 -23.50
N SER A 46 -2.41 22.06 -22.54
CA SER A 46 -2.42 22.68 -21.22
C SER A 46 -1.18 22.29 -20.41
N TYR A 47 -0.75 21.03 -20.48
CA TYR A 47 0.46 20.54 -19.83
C TYR A 47 1.73 21.15 -20.45
N GLY A 48 1.80 21.20 -21.78
CA GLY A 48 2.92 21.81 -22.51
C GLY A 48 3.10 23.28 -22.15
N LEU A 49 2.00 24.04 -22.09
CA LEU A 49 2.03 25.45 -21.71
C LEU A 49 2.43 25.69 -20.25
N LYS A 50 1.87 24.90 -19.33
CA LYS A 50 2.30 24.91 -17.91
C LYS A 50 3.77 24.56 -17.75
N SER A 51 4.24 23.53 -18.46
CA SER A 51 5.64 23.10 -18.45
C SER A 51 6.57 24.21 -18.93
N PHE A 52 6.21 24.90 -20.00
CA PHE A 52 6.94 26.07 -20.50
C PHE A 52 7.05 27.19 -19.43
N PHE A 53 5.94 27.54 -18.78
CA PHE A 53 5.93 28.55 -17.74
C PHE A 53 6.75 28.13 -16.51
N TYR A 54 6.67 26.89 -16.10
CA TYR A 54 7.43 26.36 -14.98
C TYR A 54 8.93 26.29 -15.26
N GLN A 55 9.33 25.98 -16.49
CA GLN A 55 10.74 26.03 -16.91
C GLN A 55 11.31 27.43 -16.91
N ARG A 56 10.57 28.40 -17.44
CA ARG A 56 11.07 29.76 -17.64
C ARG A 56 10.93 30.65 -16.40
N PHE A 57 9.91 30.41 -15.58
CA PHE A 57 9.54 31.25 -14.46
C PHE A 57 9.38 30.44 -13.15
N GLY A 58 10.09 29.34 -13.01
CA GLY A 58 10.00 28.41 -11.86
C GLY A 58 10.11 29.09 -10.51
N PHE A 59 10.93 30.14 -10.38
CA PHE A 59 11.11 30.91 -9.16
C PHE A 59 9.79 31.53 -8.62
N LEU A 60 8.82 31.84 -9.50
CA LEU A 60 7.51 32.36 -9.10
C LEU A 60 6.61 31.26 -8.51
N PHE A 61 6.84 30.01 -8.88
CA PHE A 61 5.98 28.87 -8.58
C PHE A 61 6.53 27.93 -7.51
N GLN A 62 7.79 28.11 -7.06
CA GLN A 62 8.51 27.19 -6.14
C GLN A 62 7.71 26.73 -4.90
N LYS A 63 6.85 27.61 -4.37
CA LYS A 63 6.00 27.30 -3.20
C LYS A 63 4.61 26.74 -3.57
N THR A 64 4.34 26.47 -4.86
CA THR A 64 3.04 25.91 -5.28
C THR A 64 3.15 24.40 -5.44
N ILE A 65 2.12 23.68 -4.93
CA ILE A 65 2.01 22.22 -5.05
C ILE A 65 2.13 21.79 -6.52
N SER A 66 1.45 22.51 -7.44
CA SER A 66 1.48 22.19 -8.88
C SER A 66 2.88 22.28 -9.49
N TYR A 67 3.73 23.19 -9.02
CA TYR A 67 5.12 23.30 -9.47
C TYR A 67 5.99 22.18 -8.89
N GLN A 68 5.80 21.86 -7.63
CA GLN A 68 6.53 20.77 -6.99
C GLN A 68 6.20 19.43 -7.65
N VAL A 69 4.92 19.17 -7.92
CA VAL A 69 4.47 17.99 -8.70
C VAL A 69 5.11 17.96 -10.08
N TRP A 70 5.09 19.08 -10.81
CA TRP A 70 5.71 19.16 -12.14
C TRP A 70 7.23 18.97 -12.10
N ARG A 71 7.93 19.58 -11.13
CA ARG A 71 9.37 19.45 -10.96
C ARG A 71 9.75 18.00 -10.65
N ASN A 72 9.08 17.40 -9.68
CA ASN A 72 9.30 16.01 -9.31
C ASN A 72 9.03 15.06 -10.49
N ALA A 73 7.93 15.26 -11.21
CA ALA A 73 7.62 14.47 -12.41
C ALA A 73 8.66 14.60 -13.53
N ARG A 74 9.34 15.74 -13.64
CA ARG A 74 10.38 15.97 -14.65
C ARG A 74 11.71 15.35 -14.25
N ASP A 75 12.13 15.50 -13.00
CA ASP A 75 13.36 14.92 -12.50
C ASP A 75 13.28 13.38 -12.53
N ASP A 76 12.08 12.83 -12.30
CA ASP A 76 11.79 11.40 -12.38
C ASP A 76 11.61 10.88 -13.84
N GLN A 77 11.20 11.73 -14.80
CA GLN A 77 10.95 11.28 -16.19
C GLN A 77 12.21 10.70 -16.87
N ASN A 78 13.38 11.23 -16.56
CA ASN A 78 14.63 10.72 -17.11
C ASN A 78 15.08 9.40 -16.43
N GLN A 79 14.74 9.19 -15.18
CA GLN A 79 15.00 7.93 -14.46
C GLN A 79 13.89 6.90 -14.65
N LEU A 80 12.62 7.33 -14.65
CA LEU A 80 11.45 6.46 -14.76
C LEU A 80 11.23 5.89 -16.17
N SER A 81 11.66 6.56 -17.22
CA SER A 81 11.54 6.02 -18.58
C SER A 81 12.37 4.75 -18.82
N SER A 82 13.47 4.60 -18.10
CA SER A 82 14.26 3.35 -18.07
C SER A 82 13.71 2.33 -17.06
N PHE A 83 13.14 2.81 -15.93
CA PHE A 83 12.66 1.94 -14.85
C PHE A 83 11.29 1.30 -15.12
N MET A 84 10.46 1.93 -15.96
CA MET A 84 9.10 1.46 -16.28
C MET A 84 9.04 0.65 -17.60
N ARG A 85 10.17 0.16 -18.08
CA ARG A 85 10.25 -0.85 -19.14
C ARG A 85 10.79 -2.13 -18.55
N LEU A 86 10.01 -3.20 -18.63
CA LEU A 86 10.50 -4.51 -18.27
C LEU A 86 11.32 -5.05 -19.45
N SER A 87 12.63 -5.24 -19.26
CA SER A 87 13.42 -6.05 -20.18
C SER A 87 13.27 -7.52 -19.79
N VAL A 88 12.96 -8.35 -20.75
CA VAL A 88 12.97 -9.81 -20.59
C VAL A 88 14.34 -10.30 -21.05
N ASP A 89 15.20 -10.54 -20.09
CA ASP A 89 16.53 -11.08 -20.38
C ASP A 89 16.44 -12.62 -20.39
N ILE A 90 16.60 -13.20 -21.58
CA ILE A 90 16.70 -14.66 -21.71
C ILE A 90 18.09 -15.04 -21.18
N PRO A 91 18.19 -15.92 -20.15
CA PRO A 91 19.46 -16.32 -19.61
C PRO A 91 20.38 -16.94 -20.69
N SER A 92 21.60 -16.48 -20.81
CA SER A 92 22.58 -17.13 -21.69
C SER A 92 22.90 -18.54 -21.17
N LEU A 93 22.92 -19.50 -22.06
CA LEU A 93 23.31 -20.89 -21.76
C LEU A 93 24.72 -21.15 -22.30
N ASP A 94 25.68 -21.42 -21.42
CA ASP A 94 26.95 -21.98 -21.81
C ASP A 94 26.71 -23.44 -22.25
N PRO A 95 27.28 -23.91 -23.37
CA PRO A 95 27.15 -25.30 -23.82
C PRO A 95 27.53 -26.34 -22.76
N ASP A 96 28.52 -26.05 -21.93
CA ASP A 96 29.04 -26.95 -20.89
C ASP A 96 28.43 -26.70 -19.49
N GLU A 97 27.53 -25.76 -19.36
CA GLU A 97 26.92 -25.42 -18.08
C GLU A 97 25.95 -26.50 -17.58
N ILE A 98 26.10 -26.86 -16.31
CA ILE A 98 25.18 -27.77 -15.60
C ILE A 98 24.28 -26.93 -14.70
N ILE A 99 22.98 -27.00 -14.92
CA ILE A 99 21.95 -26.39 -14.07
C ILE A 99 21.72 -27.34 -12.90
N TYR A 100 21.92 -26.84 -11.66
CA TYR A 100 21.78 -27.62 -10.44
C TYR A 100 20.68 -27.13 -9.55
N PHE A 101 19.75 -28.01 -9.15
CA PHE A 101 18.72 -27.75 -8.16
C PHE A 101 19.06 -28.49 -6.85
N PRO A 102 18.99 -27.79 -5.67
CA PRO A 102 19.17 -28.44 -4.38
C PRO A 102 18.04 -29.45 -4.12
N GLN A 103 18.40 -30.66 -3.69
CA GLN A 103 17.40 -31.67 -3.31
C GLN A 103 16.93 -31.46 -1.88
N ASN A 104 15.61 -31.32 -1.71
CA ASN A 104 14.95 -31.16 -0.41
C ASN A 104 14.03 -32.35 -0.13
N LYS A 105 14.16 -32.96 1.06
CA LYS A 105 13.29 -34.07 1.45
C LYS A 105 11.86 -33.64 1.81
N HIS A 106 11.70 -32.39 2.23
CA HIS A 106 10.41 -31.79 2.63
C HIS A 106 10.26 -30.44 1.94
N PRO A 107 9.94 -30.43 0.64
CA PRO A 107 9.78 -29.18 -0.10
C PRO A 107 8.51 -28.43 0.31
N ASP A 108 8.58 -27.10 0.34
CA ASP A 108 7.41 -26.24 0.47
C ASP A 108 6.59 -26.22 -0.84
N VAL A 109 7.30 -26.23 -1.95
CA VAL A 109 6.72 -26.12 -3.30
C VAL A 109 7.25 -27.21 -4.22
N SER A 110 6.34 -27.85 -4.96
CA SER A 110 6.68 -28.74 -6.09
C SER A 110 6.40 -28.00 -7.38
N VAL A 111 7.42 -27.74 -8.18
CA VAL A 111 7.28 -27.13 -9.52
C VAL A 111 7.17 -28.24 -10.55
N VAL A 112 6.03 -28.33 -11.24
CA VAL A 112 5.73 -29.36 -12.23
C VAL A 112 5.84 -28.79 -13.64
N ILE A 113 6.74 -29.36 -14.46
CA ILE A 113 7.03 -28.89 -15.81
C ILE A 113 6.92 -30.08 -16.78
N PRO A 114 6.14 -30.01 -17.87
CA PRO A 114 6.12 -31.03 -18.90
C PRO A 114 7.34 -30.90 -19.81
N LEU A 115 7.99 -32.00 -20.08
CA LEU A 115 9.16 -32.07 -20.95
C LEU A 115 8.75 -32.66 -22.32
N PHE A 116 8.62 -31.79 -23.33
CA PHE A 116 8.36 -32.11 -24.73
C PHE A 116 9.61 -31.80 -25.61
N HIS A 117 9.47 -32.01 -26.90
CA HIS A 117 10.44 -31.49 -27.90
C HIS A 117 10.74 -30.01 -27.65
N ARG A 118 11.92 -29.54 -28.13
CA ARG A 118 12.46 -28.17 -27.86
C ARG A 118 13.14 -28.06 -26.51
N VAL A 119 14.06 -28.93 -26.29
CA VAL A 119 14.94 -28.99 -25.11
C VAL A 119 15.69 -27.67 -24.84
N ASP A 120 16.05 -26.94 -25.90
CA ASP A 120 16.66 -25.59 -25.83
C ASP A 120 15.86 -24.61 -25.02
N VAL A 121 14.57 -24.48 -25.32
CA VAL A 121 13.65 -23.55 -24.64
C VAL A 121 13.47 -23.95 -23.16
N LEU A 122 13.38 -25.25 -22.89
CA LEU A 122 13.24 -25.73 -21.52
C LEU A 122 14.51 -25.49 -20.69
N LEU A 123 15.71 -25.57 -21.27
CA LEU A 123 16.95 -25.24 -20.57
C LEU A 123 16.95 -23.74 -20.13
N HIS A 124 16.49 -22.83 -20.98
CA HIS A 124 16.30 -21.42 -20.56
C HIS A 124 15.30 -21.27 -19.44
N CYS A 125 14.16 -22.00 -19.48
CA CYS A 125 13.16 -22.02 -18.41
C CYS A 125 13.79 -22.49 -17.08
N LEU A 126 14.51 -23.62 -17.10
CA LEU A 126 15.14 -24.18 -15.91
C LEU A 126 16.27 -23.30 -15.36
N LYS A 127 17.06 -22.67 -16.24
CA LYS A 127 18.06 -21.71 -15.81
C LYS A 127 17.44 -20.48 -15.13
N SER A 128 16.37 -19.96 -15.71
CA SER A 128 15.61 -18.87 -15.10
C SER A 128 14.99 -19.29 -13.76
N LEU A 129 14.41 -20.49 -13.68
CA LEU A 129 13.84 -21.04 -12.46
C LEU A 129 14.90 -21.21 -11.37
N CYS A 130 16.07 -21.73 -11.71
CA CYS A 130 17.20 -21.89 -10.78
C CYS A 130 17.59 -20.54 -10.13
N ASN A 131 17.58 -19.46 -10.90
CA ASN A 131 17.92 -18.12 -10.45
C ASN A 131 16.83 -17.46 -9.58
N THR A 132 15.65 -18.06 -9.46
CA THR A 132 14.48 -17.46 -8.76
C THR A 132 13.96 -18.26 -7.57
N CYS A 133 14.61 -19.40 -7.24
CA CYS A 133 14.16 -20.32 -6.18
C CYS A 133 14.92 -20.17 -4.86
N ASP A 134 15.62 -19.08 -4.61
CA ASP A 134 16.53 -18.94 -3.46
C ASP A 134 15.83 -18.79 -2.09
N GLY A 135 14.53 -18.46 -2.06
CA GLY A 135 13.79 -18.14 -0.83
C GLY A 135 13.04 -19.31 -0.18
N TYR A 136 12.76 -20.40 -0.90
CA TYR A 136 11.92 -21.50 -0.44
C TYR A 136 12.50 -22.87 -0.80
N SER A 137 12.14 -23.88 0.02
CA SER A 137 12.47 -25.27 -0.25
C SER A 137 11.64 -25.80 -1.43
N CYS A 138 12.27 -26.04 -2.59
CA CYS A 138 11.59 -26.48 -3.80
C CYS A 138 12.06 -27.86 -4.26
N GLU A 139 11.16 -28.63 -4.85
CA GLU A 139 11.48 -29.73 -5.76
C GLU A 139 11.02 -29.38 -7.18
N VAL A 140 11.77 -29.81 -8.20
CA VAL A 140 11.38 -29.67 -9.61
C VAL A 140 11.07 -31.04 -10.16
N ILE A 141 9.85 -31.23 -10.66
CA ILE A 141 9.36 -32.48 -11.25
C ILE A 141 9.22 -32.28 -12.76
N LEU A 142 10.01 -32.98 -13.52
CA LEU A 142 9.93 -33.01 -14.99
C LEU A 142 9.16 -34.26 -15.43
N VAL A 143 8.04 -34.07 -16.14
CA VAL A 143 7.28 -35.18 -16.71
C VAL A 143 7.74 -35.35 -18.13
N ASP A 144 8.51 -36.44 -18.36
CA ASP A 144 9.32 -36.65 -19.57
C ASP A 144 8.61 -37.46 -20.65
N SER A 145 8.39 -36.87 -21.81
CA SER A 145 7.84 -37.51 -23.01
C SER A 145 8.84 -37.60 -24.18
N LEU A 146 10.13 -37.29 -23.93
CA LEU A 146 11.17 -37.34 -24.96
C LEU A 146 11.59 -38.78 -25.31
N SER A 147 12.27 -38.93 -26.43
CA SER A 147 13.00 -40.19 -26.74
C SER A 147 14.12 -40.43 -25.73
N GLU A 148 14.53 -41.68 -25.55
CA GLU A 148 15.59 -42.06 -24.61
C GLU A 148 16.91 -41.30 -24.86
N LEU A 149 17.27 -41.08 -26.13
CA LEU A 149 18.46 -40.34 -26.49
C LEU A 149 18.39 -38.87 -26.13
N GLU A 150 17.25 -38.20 -26.44
CA GLU A 150 17.01 -36.78 -26.10
C GLU A 150 16.99 -36.57 -24.58
N SER A 151 16.33 -37.45 -23.84
CA SER A 151 16.31 -37.41 -22.38
C SER A 151 17.70 -37.54 -21.77
N ARG A 152 18.53 -38.46 -22.27
CA ARG A 152 19.93 -38.64 -21.81
C ARG A 152 20.77 -37.38 -22.04
N MET A 153 20.69 -36.80 -23.24
CA MET A 153 21.41 -35.57 -23.57
C MET A 153 20.98 -34.40 -22.68
N PHE A 154 19.69 -34.26 -22.43
CA PHE A 154 19.14 -33.24 -21.55
C PHE A 154 19.61 -33.42 -20.11
N LEU A 155 19.49 -34.64 -19.56
CA LEU A 155 19.83 -34.94 -18.16
C LEU A 155 21.32 -34.86 -17.87
N ALA A 156 22.17 -34.86 -18.90
CA ALA A 156 23.59 -34.54 -18.75
C ALA A 156 23.82 -33.11 -18.26
N ARG A 157 22.94 -32.19 -18.63
CA ARG A 157 23.02 -30.74 -18.32
C ARG A 157 22.18 -30.29 -17.11
N VAL A 158 21.28 -31.14 -16.59
CA VAL A 158 20.37 -30.76 -15.48
C VAL A 158 20.49 -31.78 -14.36
N LYS A 159 20.76 -31.31 -13.15
CA LYS A 159 20.92 -32.13 -11.94
C LYS A 159 20.00 -31.67 -10.80
N GLY A 160 19.67 -32.63 -9.92
CA GLY A 160 18.85 -32.31 -8.75
C GLY A 160 17.35 -32.23 -9.03
N VAL A 161 16.90 -32.50 -10.24
CA VAL A 161 15.49 -32.59 -10.61
C VAL A 161 14.97 -34.01 -10.52
N ARG A 162 13.67 -34.17 -10.26
CA ARG A 162 12.99 -35.47 -10.29
C ARG A 162 12.35 -35.68 -11.66
N VAL A 163 12.85 -36.65 -12.41
CA VAL A 163 12.32 -36.99 -13.74
C VAL A 163 11.37 -38.17 -13.60
N VAL A 164 10.18 -38.04 -14.19
CA VAL A 164 9.15 -39.08 -14.22
C VAL A 164 8.72 -39.31 -15.66
N PRO A 165 8.76 -40.55 -16.17
CA PRO A 165 8.39 -40.82 -17.55
C PRO A 165 6.91 -40.60 -17.78
N ALA A 166 6.55 -39.90 -18.85
CA ALA A 166 5.14 -39.56 -19.18
C ALA A 166 4.32 -40.81 -19.57
N GLY A 167 4.95 -41.87 -20.05
CA GLY A 167 4.26 -43.04 -20.51
C GLY A 167 3.43 -42.77 -21.76
N HIS A 168 2.15 -43.07 -21.72
CA HIS A 168 1.19 -42.82 -22.81
C HIS A 168 0.61 -41.39 -22.85
N ARG A 169 0.95 -40.56 -21.88
CA ARG A 169 0.43 -39.18 -21.73
C ARG A 169 0.98 -38.28 -22.84
N LYS A 170 0.06 -37.59 -23.55
CA LYS A 170 0.42 -36.78 -24.72
C LYS A 170 0.06 -35.31 -24.55
N SER A 171 -0.88 -34.98 -23.65
CA SER A 171 -1.29 -33.61 -23.42
C SER A 171 -0.56 -32.98 -22.20
N THR A 172 -0.38 -31.67 -22.22
CA THR A 172 0.19 -30.91 -21.10
C THR A 172 -0.60 -31.13 -19.82
N THR A 173 -1.93 -31.17 -19.88
CA THR A 173 -2.80 -31.36 -18.72
C THR A 173 -2.67 -32.74 -18.10
N GLU A 174 -2.58 -33.80 -18.90
CA GLU A 174 -2.32 -35.17 -18.41
C GLU A 174 -0.97 -35.25 -17.69
N MET A 175 0.07 -34.61 -18.25
CA MET A 175 1.40 -34.60 -17.67
C MET A 175 1.45 -33.82 -16.37
N TRP A 176 0.75 -32.67 -16.29
CA TRP A 176 0.65 -31.91 -15.05
C TRP A 176 -0.10 -32.67 -13.96
N ASN A 177 -1.22 -33.30 -14.26
CA ASN A 177 -1.94 -34.14 -13.29
C ASN A 177 -1.04 -35.25 -12.75
N PHE A 178 -0.34 -35.94 -13.64
CA PHE A 178 0.59 -37.00 -13.24
C PHE A 178 1.77 -36.48 -12.40
N GLY A 179 2.37 -35.36 -12.77
CA GLY A 179 3.42 -34.71 -11.98
C GLY A 179 2.92 -34.25 -10.61
N ALA A 180 1.68 -33.77 -10.53
CA ALA A 180 1.03 -33.36 -9.29
C ALA A 180 0.79 -34.56 -8.34
N ASP A 181 0.45 -35.74 -8.86
CA ASP A 181 0.34 -36.98 -8.06
C ASP A 181 1.69 -37.34 -7.41
N MET A 182 2.80 -37.04 -8.08
CA MET A 182 4.16 -37.27 -7.59
C MET A 182 4.68 -36.19 -6.66
N ALA A 183 4.01 -35.05 -6.57
CA ALA A 183 4.42 -33.87 -5.80
C ALA A 183 4.37 -34.12 -4.28
N CYS A 184 5.39 -33.64 -3.55
CA CYS A 184 5.50 -33.74 -2.08
C CYS A 184 5.25 -32.38 -1.38
N GLY A 185 5.37 -31.25 -2.09
CA GLY A 185 5.23 -29.91 -1.57
C GLY A 185 3.84 -29.59 -1.04
N LYS A 186 3.76 -28.62 -0.15
CA LYS A 186 2.52 -28.03 0.34
C LYS A 186 1.73 -27.36 -0.80
N TYR A 187 2.46 -26.72 -1.70
CA TYR A 187 1.93 -26.08 -2.89
C TYR A 187 2.46 -26.75 -4.15
N ILE A 188 1.67 -26.72 -5.22
CA ILE A 188 2.09 -27.14 -6.55
C ILE A 188 2.09 -25.91 -7.45
N ALA A 189 3.24 -25.60 -8.05
CA ALA A 189 3.39 -24.59 -9.07
C ALA A 189 3.46 -25.26 -10.43
N PHE A 190 2.57 -24.91 -11.33
CA PHE A 190 2.54 -25.37 -12.71
C PHE A 190 3.20 -24.34 -13.62
N LEU A 191 4.11 -24.78 -14.44
CA LEU A 191 4.87 -23.94 -15.34
C LEU A 191 4.91 -24.60 -16.74
N ALA A 192 4.49 -23.83 -17.76
CA ALA A 192 4.63 -24.30 -19.13
C ALA A 192 6.12 -24.23 -19.56
N LYS A 193 6.51 -25.11 -20.46
CA LYS A 193 7.93 -25.33 -20.87
C LYS A 193 8.63 -24.10 -21.47
N ASP A 194 7.85 -23.17 -22.03
CA ASP A 194 8.32 -21.97 -22.74
C ASP A 194 8.16 -20.68 -21.90
N ILE A 195 7.97 -20.84 -20.60
CA ILE A 195 7.77 -19.74 -19.65
C ILE A 195 9.03 -19.57 -18.79
N LEU A 196 9.52 -18.35 -18.73
CA LEU A 196 10.69 -17.95 -17.94
C LEU A 196 10.22 -17.28 -16.65
N PRO A 197 10.32 -17.91 -15.48
CA PRO A 197 10.07 -17.25 -14.21
C PRO A 197 11.03 -16.07 -14.01
N LEU A 198 10.50 -14.90 -13.62
CA LEU A 198 11.31 -13.73 -13.30
C LEU A 198 11.53 -13.60 -11.79
N SER A 199 12.46 -12.72 -11.38
CA SER A 199 12.78 -12.49 -9.98
C SER A 199 11.52 -12.25 -9.14
N GLY A 200 11.40 -12.93 -7.99
CA GLY A 200 10.24 -12.87 -7.10
C GLY A 200 9.02 -13.72 -7.53
N TRP A 201 9.12 -14.45 -8.65
CA TRP A 201 8.00 -15.24 -9.17
C TRP A 201 7.40 -16.19 -8.12
N LEU A 202 8.24 -17.00 -7.50
CA LEU A 202 7.81 -17.99 -6.52
C LEU A 202 7.45 -17.36 -5.17
N ASP A 203 8.28 -16.44 -4.71
CA ASP A 203 8.14 -15.76 -3.42
C ASP A 203 6.79 -15.05 -3.30
N GLU A 204 6.40 -14.34 -4.36
CA GLU A 204 5.15 -13.61 -4.39
C GLU A 204 3.91 -14.52 -4.42
N MET A 205 4.00 -15.68 -5.06
CA MET A 205 2.91 -16.67 -5.01
C MET A 205 2.75 -17.27 -3.63
N VAL A 206 3.84 -17.72 -2.99
CA VAL A 206 3.80 -18.31 -1.64
C VAL A 206 3.34 -17.27 -0.62
N ARG A 207 3.86 -16.04 -0.71
CA ARG A 207 3.43 -14.92 0.13
C ARG A 207 1.92 -14.67 0.00
N THR A 208 1.39 -14.70 -1.22
CA THR A 208 -0.04 -14.50 -1.44
C THR A 208 -0.89 -15.54 -0.70
N PHE A 209 -0.51 -16.82 -0.73
CA PHE A 209 -1.25 -17.85 0.02
C PHE A 209 -1.14 -17.71 1.54
N ARG A 210 -0.03 -17.17 2.04
CA ARG A 210 0.12 -16.86 3.46
C ARG A 210 -0.77 -15.69 3.87
N ASP A 211 -0.77 -14.63 3.07
CA ASP A 211 -1.47 -13.38 3.38
C ASP A 211 -2.97 -13.43 3.00
N GLN A 212 -3.39 -14.41 2.19
CA GLN A 212 -4.77 -14.62 1.70
C GLN A 212 -5.16 -16.11 1.84
N PRO A 213 -5.56 -16.57 3.03
CA PRO A 213 -5.89 -17.99 3.30
C PRO A 213 -7.07 -18.53 2.49
N GLU A 214 -7.93 -17.65 1.98
CA GLU A 214 -9.07 -18.00 1.10
C GLU A 214 -8.64 -18.26 -0.35
N ALA A 215 -7.40 -17.99 -0.72
CA ALA A 215 -6.91 -18.22 -2.07
C ALA A 215 -6.96 -19.72 -2.43
N GLY A 216 -7.55 -20.03 -3.57
CA GLY A 216 -7.55 -21.36 -4.17
C GLY A 216 -6.50 -21.50 -5.28
N LEU A 217 -6.25 -20.41 -6.01
CA LEU A 217 -5.27 -20.36 -7.08
C LEU A 217 -4.65 -18.96 -7.13
N VAL A 218 -3.35 -18.90 -7.37
CA VAL A 218 -2.61 -17.64 -7.63
C VAL A 218 -1.94 -17.76 -8.98
N GLY A 219 -2.30 -16.87 -9.92
CA GLY A 219 -1.69 -16.77 -11.24
C GLY A 219 -0.73 -15.59 -11.35
N SER A 220 0.27 -15.71 -12.21
CA SER A 220 1.28 -14.71 -12.49
C SER A 220 0.84 -13.66 -13.51
N GLN A 221 1.53 -12.54 -13.54
CA GLN A 221 1.55 -11.64 -14.69
C GLN A 221 2.45 -12.24 -15.78
N ILE A 222 1.87 -12.53 -16.94
CA ILE A 222 2.61 -13.11 -18.06
C ILE A 222 3.04 -12.00 -19.02
N ILE A 223 4.32 -11.98 -19.34
CA ILE A 223 5.01 -10.93 -20.09
C ILE A 223 5.47 -11.46 -21.45
N LEU A 224 5.27 -10.66 -22.50
CA LEU A 224 5.81 -10.91 -23.85
C LEU A 224 7.32 -10.60 -23.89
N PRO A 225 8.06 -11.15 -24.88
CA PRO A 225 9.48 -10.86 -25.03
C PRO A 225 9.83 -9.36 -25.21
N ASP A 226 8.88 -8.57 -25.69
CA ASP A 226 9.01 -7.11 -25.82
C ASP A 226 8.74 -6.33 -24.52
N GLY A 227 8.47 -7.04 -23.41
CA GLY A 227 8.21 -6.46 -22.10
C GLY A 227 6.76 -6.00 -21.86
N LEU A 228 5.85 -6.23 -22.80
CA LEU A 228 4.43 -5.93 -22.63
C LEU A 228 3.68 -7.12 -22.01
N ILE A 229 2.51 -6.85 -21.44
CA ILE A 229 1.66 -7.89 -20.87
C ILE A 229 1.08 -8.79 -21.96
N TRP A 230 1.18 -10.11 -21.78
CA TRP A 230 0.39 -11.10 -22.51
C TRP A 230 -0.91 -11.44 -21.76
N GLU A 231 -0.83 -11.57 -20.41
CA GLU A 231 -1.98 -11.83 -19.54
C GLU A 231 -1.77 -11.22 -18.16
N ALA A 232 -2.80 -10.56 -17.66
CA ALA A 232 -2.92 -10.05 -16.29
C ALA A 232 -4.17 -10.63 -15.61
N GLY A 233 -4.30 -11.97 -15.64
CA GLY A 233 -5.53 -12.69 -15.33
C GLY A 233 -6.58 -12.52 -16.44
N GLY A 234 -7.79 -13.03 -16.21
CA GLY A 234 -8.85 -13.00 -17.20
C GLY A 234 -10.24 -12.87 -16.60
N ILE A 235 -11.17 -12.44 -17.45
CA ILE A 235 -12.60 -12.34 -17.14
C ILE A 235 -13.42 -13.15 -18.14
N THR A 236 -14.58 -13.60 -17.68
CA THR A 236 -15.55 -14.26 -18.55
C THR A 236 -16.59 -13.26 -19.00
N GLY A 237 -16.58 -12.94 -20.27
CA GLY A 237 -17.51 -12.02 -20.91
C GLY A 237 -18.89 -12.63 -21.14
N GLU A 238 -19.76 -11.87 -21.84
CA GLU A 238 -21.08 -12.34 -22.23
C GLU A 238 -20.97 -13.59 -23.10
N ALA A 239 -21.93 -14.49 -22.99
CA ALA A 239 -21.94 -15.81 -23.66
C ALA A 239 -20.76 -16.74 -23.28
N GLY A 240 -20.03 -16.46 -22.18
CA GLY A 240 -18.94 -17.30 -21.70
C GLY A 240 -17.64 -17.16 -22.49
N VAL A 241 -17.42 -16.03 -23.16
CA VAL A 241 -16.17 -15.75 -23.87
C VAL A 241 -15.06 -15.46 -22.83
N LEU A 242 -13.94 -16.18 -22.93
CA LEU A 242 -12.78 -15.95 -22.07
C LEU A 242 -11.94 -14.80 -22.64
N CYS A 243 -11.73 -13.76 -21.82
CA CYS A 243 -10.98 -12.58 -22.19
C CYS A 243 -9.78 -12.40 -21.24
N ARG A 244 -8.57 -12.43 -21.79
CA ARG A 244 -7.36 -12.05 -21.04
C ARG A 244 -7.33 -10.55 -20.82
N LEU A 245 -6.92 -10.13 -19.62
CA LEU A 245 -6.76 -8.72 -19.28
C LEU A 245 -5.35 -8.23 -19.59
N GLY A 246 -5.22 -6.97 -19.93
CA GLY A 246 -3.94 -6.27 -20.05
C GLY A 246 -3.13 -6.57 -21.31
N CYS A 247 -3.64 -7.34 -22.27
CA CYS A 247 -2.92 -7.69 -23.49
C CYS A 247 -2.33 -6.46 -24.19
N GLY A 248 -0.99 -6.45 -24.41
CA GLY A 248 -0.28 -5.35 -25.07
C GLY A 248 -0.08 -4.11 -24.19
N ALA A 249 -0.53 -4.12 -22.95
CA ALA A 249 -0.34 -3.01 -22.02
C ALA A 249 1.04 -3.08 -21.34
N ASN A 250 1.45 -1.94 -20.77
CA ASN A 250 2.66 -1.90 -19.95
C ASN A 250 2.42 -2.58 -18.59
N PRO A 251 3.31 -3.47 -18.11
CA PRO A 251 3.13 -4.22 -16.85
C PRO A 251 3.07 -3.34 -15.59
N PHE A 252 3.54 -2.10 -15.67
CA PHE A 252 3.50 -1.15 -14.57
C PHE A 252 2.29 -0.22 -14.60
N GLN A 253 1.36 -0.36 -15.56
CA GLN A 253 0.13 0.42 -15.54
C GLN A 253 -0.68 0.11 -14.28
N PRO A 254 -1.18 1.14 -13.56
CA PRO A 254 -1.92 0.99 -12.32
C PRO A 254 -3.07 -0.02 -12.37
N GLU A 255 -3.74 -0.12 -13.53
CA GLU A 255 -4.86 -1.04 -13.77
C GLU A 255 -4.44 -2.52 -13.68
N PHE A 256 -3.16 -2.82 -13.90
CA PHE A 256 -2.62 -4.18 -13.96
C PHE A 256 -1.56 -4.47 -12.89
N SER A 257 -1.34 -3.54 -11.96
CA SER A 257 -0.21 -3.59 -11.02
C SER A 257 -0.63 -3.81 -9.57
N TYR A 258 -1.79 -4.44 -9.29
CA TYR A 258 -2.21 -4.77 -7.92
C TYR A 258 -2.86 -6.14 -7.85
N LEU A 259 -2.71 -6.78 -6.69
CA LEU A 259 -3.33 -8.06 -6.38
C LEU A 259 -4.85 -7.95 -6.45
N ARG A 260 -5.48 -8.82 -7.25
CA ARG A 260 -6.93 -8.80 -7.38
C ARG A 260 -7.49 -10.19 -7.65
N GLU A 261 -8.74 -10.37 -7.33
CA GLU A 261 -9.50 -11.52 -7.74
C GLU A 261 -9.77 -11.43 -9.26
N VAL A 262 -9.78 -12.56 -9.97
CA VAL A 262 -10.07 -12.66 -11.41
C VAL A 262 -10.95 -13.89 -11.66
N ASP A 263 -11.65 -13.94 -12.79
CA ASP A 263 -12.47 -15.09 -13.10
C ASP A 263 -11.62 -16.32 -13.39
N PHE A 264 -10.48 -16.11 -14.05
CA PHE A 264 -9.52 -17.17 -14.33
C PHE A 264 -8.09 -16.63 -14.50
N CYS A 265 -7.13 -17.54 -14.35
CA CYS A 265 -5.78 -17.42 -14.89
C CYS A 265 -5.56 -18.55 -15.87
N SER A 266 -4.85 -18.29 -16.98
CA SER A 266 -4.48 -19.36 -17.91
C SER A 266 -3.51 -20.34 -17.24
N ALA A 267 -3.51 -21.57 -17.73
CA ALA A 267 -2.67 -22.62 -17.16
C ALA A 267 -1.22 -22.55 -17.62
N VAL A 268 -0.65 -21.38 -17.86
CA VAL A 268 0.76 -21.24 -18.26
C VAL A 268 1.71 -21.04 -17.08
N SER A 269 1.24 -20.36 -16.03
CA SER A 269 2.00 -20.13 -14.79
C SER A 269 1.04 -19.79 -13.64
N PHE A 270 0.86 -20.74 -12.72
CA PHE A 270 0.01 -20.58 -11.55
C PHE A 270 0.40 -21.55 -10.43
N MET A 271 -0.04 -21.27 -9.22
CA MET A 271 0.16 -22.11 -8.04
C MET A 271 -1.17 -22.42 -7.35
N VAL A 272 -1.27 -23.64 -6.80
CA VAL A 272 -2.44 -24.10 -6.00
C VAL A 272 -1.96 -24.85 -4.77
N PRO A 273 -2.71 -24.85 -3.65
CA PRO A 273 -2.45 -25.77 -2.54
C PRO A 273 -2.65 -27.23 -2.98
N ARG A 274 -1.66 -28.09 -2.74
CA ARG A 274 -1.69 -29.49 -3.18
C ARG A 274 -2.97 -30.22 -2.74
N LYS A 275 -3.35 -30.09 -1.47
CA LYS A 275 -4.57 -30.73 -0.95
C LYS A 275 -5.81 -30.32 -1.73
N LEU A 276 -5.93 -29.03 -2.05
CA LEU A 276 -7.07 -28.49 -2.76
C LEU A 276 -7.09 -28.95 -4.22
N PHE A 277 -5.92 -29.02 -4.88
CA PHE A 277 -5.79 -29.54 -6.25
C PHE A 277 -6.27 -30.99 -6.35
N MET A 278 -5.89 -31.86 -5.40
CA MET A 278 -6.35 -33.25 -5.35
C MET A 278 -7.86 -33.34 -5.07
N GLN A 279 -8.41 -32.45 -4.23
CA GLN A 279 -9.87 -32.44 -3.94
C GLN A 279 -10.73 -32.08 -5.14
N VAL A 280 -10.26 -31.18 -6.03
CA VAL A 280 -10.99 -30.83 -7.26
C VAL A 280 -10.82 -31.88 -8.37
N GLY A 281 -9.97 -32.89 -8.18
CA GLY A 281 -9.70 -33.94 -9.17
C GLY A 281 -8.73 -33.53 -10.27
N GLY A 282 -7.88 -32.53 -10.00
CA GLY A 282 -6.89 -32.06 -10.96
C GLY A 282 -7.45 -31.12 -12.04
N ILE A 283 -6.67 -30.95 -13.11
CA ILE A 283 -7.07 -30.17 -14.30
C ILE A 283 -7.84 -31.10 -15.24
N ALA A 284 -9.05 -30.71 -15.61
CA ALA A 284 -9.85 -31.49 -16.54
C ALA A 284 -9.17 -31.63 -17.91
N GLU A 285 -9.19 -32.85 -18.47
CA GLU A 285 -8.65 -33.10 -19.80
C GLU A 285 -9.36 -32.27 -20.89
N ILE A 286 -8.55 -31.73 -21.82
CA ILE A 286 -9.02 -30.90 -22.91
C ILE A 286 -8.50 -31.46 -24.25
N VAL A 287 -9.39 -31.53 -25.22
CA VAL A 287 -9.14 -32.18 -26.53
C VAL A 287 -8.05 -31.47 -27.35
N CYS A 288 -7.77 -30.19 -27.07
CA CYS A 288 -6.92 -29.33 -27.92
C CYS A 288 -5.67 -28.73 -27.23
N ASP A 289 -5.28 -29.20 -26.05
CA ASP A 289 -4.14 -28.65 -25.26
C ASP A 289 -4.22 -27.12 -25.04
N ASP A 290 -5.45 -26.59 -24.95
CA ASP A 290 -5.75 -25.18 -24.75
C ASP A 290 -5.58 -24.80 -23.28
N LEU A 291 -4.41 -24.26 -22.94
CA LEU A 291 -4.05 -23.87 -21.58
C LEU A 291 -4.94 -22.75 -21.00
N LEU A 292 -5.60 -21.95 -21.84
CA LEU A 292 -6.57 -20.94 -21.38
C LEU A 292 -7.84 -21.62 -20.85
N GLN A 293 -8.41 -22.58 -21.59
CA GLN A 293 -9.57 -23.34 -21.15
C GLN A 293 -9.24 -24.25 -19.94
N ALA A 294 -8.05 -24.86 -19.93
CA ALA A 294 -7.59 -25.67 -18.81
C ALA A 294 -7.56 -24.87 -17.51
N GLY A 295 -6.96 -23.69 -17.54
CA GLY A 295 -6.91 -22.78 -16.41
C GLY A 295 -8.31 -22.32 -15.99
N ALA A 296 -9.16 -21.91 -16.94
CA ALA A 296 -10.51 -21.45 -16.64
C ALA A 296 -11.38 -22.53 -15.98
N ARG A 297 -11.29 -23.79 -16.41
CA ARG A 297 -12.03 -24.92 -15.80
C ARG A 297 -11.59 -25.19 -14.37
N LEU A 298 -10.28 -25.21 -14.11
CA LEU A 298 -9.75 -25.34 -12.75
C LEU A 298 -10.21 -24.19 -11.85
N CYS A 299 -10.14 -22.96 -12.34
CA CYS A 299 -10.60 -21.77 -11.60
C CYS A 299 -12.10 -21.86 -11.24
N VAL A 300 -12.94 -22.35 -12.18
CA VAL A 300 -14.36 -22.60 -11.91
C VAL A 300 -14.55 -23.65 -10.81
N ALA A 301 -13.84 -24.77 -10.87
CA ALA A 301 -13.94 -25.83 -9.87
C ALA A 301 -13.56 -25.32 -8.47
N LEU A 302 -12.49 -24.51 -8.38
CA LEU A 302 -12.05 -23.90 -7.13
C LEU A 302 -13.07 -22.86 -6.58
N ARG A 303 -13.65 -22.05 -7.44
CA ARG A 303 -14.71 -21.10 -7.05
C ARG A 303 -15.98 -21.79 -6.56
N LEU A 304 -16.36 -22.92 -7.14
CA LEU A 304 -17.47 -23.74 -6.65
C LEU A 304 -17.23 -24.28 -5.24
N MET A 305 -15.97 -24.42 -4.83
CA MET A 305 -15.58 -24.76 -3.46
C MET A 305 -15.45 -23.52 -2.55
N GLY A 306 -15.89 -22.34 -2.99
CA GLY A 306 -15.81 -21.09 -2.22
C GLY A 306 -14.40 -20.50 -2.13
N ARG A 307 -13.47 -20.91 -3.03
CA ARG A 307 -12.11 -20.41 -3.05
C ARG A 307 -11.95 -19.26 -4.04
N LYS A 308 -11.09 -18.29 -3.71
CA LYS A 308 -10.74 -17.16 -4.59
C LYS A 308 -9.68 -17.54 -5.61
N VAL A 309 -9.81 -17.00 -6.81
CA VAL A 309 -8.78 -17.04 -7.86
C VAL A 309 -8.13 -15.68 -7.91
N LEU A 310 -6.84 -15.60 -7.61
CA LEU A 310 -6.10 -14.35 -7.48
C LEU A 310 -5.08 -14.20 -8.60
N TYR A 311 -5.01 -13.00 -9.17
CA TYR A 311 -3.93 -12.57 -10.04
C TYR A 311 -2.95 -11.73 -9.24
N ASN A 312 -1.66 -12.12 -9.21
CA ASN A 312 -0.60 -11.36 -8.55
C ASN A 312 0.34 -10.71 -9.59
N PRO A 313 0.36 -9.38 -9.74
CA PRO A 313 1.21 -8.66 -10.70
C PRO A 313 2.69 -8.65 -10.33
N LEU A 314 3.02 -8.98 -9.08
CA LEU A 314 4.41 -9.01 -8.61
C LEU A 314 5.06 -10.38 -8.86
N SER A 315 4.26 -11.43 -8.98
CA SER A 315 4.71 -12.71 -9.53
C SER A 315 4.73 -12.62 -11.06
N LYS A 316 5.91 -12.48 -11.65
CA LYS A 316 6.07 -12.28 -13.09
C LYS A 316 6.73 -13.49 -13.74
N ALA A 317 6.24 -13.85 -14.91
CA ALA A 317 6.86 -14.83 -15.79
C ALA A 317 6.78 -14.35 -17.24
N ALA A 318 7.83 -14.63 -18.04
CA ALA A 318 7.88 -14.16 -19.42
C ALA A 318 7.76 -15.34 -20.39
N ILE A 319 7.14 -15.11 -21.54
CA ILE A 319 7.12 -16.06 -22.65
C ILE A 319 8.48 -16.01 -23.37
N HIS A 320 9.11 -17.16 -23.60
CA HIS A 320 10.42 -17.26 -24.26
C HIS A 320 10.42 -16.70 -25.69
N SER A 321 9.38 -17.01 -26.46
CA SER A 321 9.22 -16.56 -27.85
C SER A 321 7.81 -16.10 -28.12
N ARG A 322 7.65 -15.07 -28.98
CA ARG A 322 6.35 -14.52 -29.28
C ARG A 322 5.42 -15.59 -29.87
N PRO A 323 4.21 -15.80 -29.31
CA PRO A 323 3.23 -16.72 -29.87
C PRO A 323 2.82 -16.30 -31.28
N GLU A 324 2.53 -17.26 -32.16
CA GLU A 324 2.01 -16.97 -33.50
C GLU A 324 0.72 -16.17 -33.44
N GLU A 325 0.51 -15.25 -34.39
CA GLU A 325 -0.62 -14.29 -34.38
C GLU A 325 -2.01 -14.93 -34.27
N ASN A 326 -2.16 -16.16 -34.72
CA ASN A 326 -3.43 -16.91 -34.63
C ASN A 326 -3.79 -17.35 -33.20
N ALA A 327 -2.88 -17.29 -32.22
CA ALA A 327 -3.15 -17.58 -30.79
C ALA A 327 -3.96 -16.49 -30.08
N TRP A 328 -4.32 -15.40 -30.77
CA TRP A 328 -5.10 -14.28 -30.24
C TRP A 328 -6.62 -14.47 -30.36
N ILE A 329 -7.09 -15.59 -30.90
CA ILE A 329 -8.51 -15.83 -31.14
C ILE A 329 -9.23 -15.99 -29.80
N TYR A 330 -10.26 -15.19 -29.58
CA TYR A 330 -11.24 -15.30 -28.50
C TYR A 330 -11.93 -16.66 -28.58
N LEU A 331 -11.59 -17.57 -27.67
CA LEU A 331 -12.21 -18.91 -27.63
C LEU A 331 -13.57 -18.82 -26.95
N LYS A 332 -14.59 -19.39 -27.60
CA LYS A 332 -15.91 -19.56 -26.98
C LYS A 332 -15.81 -20.59 -25.86
N ALA A 333 -16.08 -20.18 -24.64
CA ALA A 333 -16.13 -21.07 -23.50
C ALA A 333 -17.20 -22.17 -23.69
N GLU A 334 -16.90 -23.36 -23.21
CA GLU A 334 -17.85 -24.48 -23.22
C GLU A 334 -19.12 -24.20 -22.39
N ARG A 335 -20.17 -24.99 -22.61
CA ARG A 335 -21.46 -24.86 -21.94
C ARG A 335 -21.38 -24.78 -20.42
N THR A 336 -20.46 -25.51 -19.80
CA THR A 336 -20.27 -25.56 -18.34
C THR A 336 -19.75 -24.20 -17.80
N VAL A 337 -18.76 -23.60 -18.46
CA VAL A 337 -18.24 -22.27 -18.10
C VAL A 337 -19.32 -21.21 -18.33
N ARG A 338 -20.10 -21.30 -19.41
CA ARG A 338 -21.26 -20.43 -19.68
C ARG A 338 -22.34 -20.48 -18.57
N THR A 339 -22.62 -21.65 -18.02
CA THR A 339 -23.69 -21.80 -17.02
C THR A 339 -23.33 -21.12 -15.69
N ILE A 340 -22.06 -21.11 -15.31
CA ILE A 340 -21.59 -20.59 -14.03
C ILE A 340 -21.42 -19.07 -14.08
N PHE A 341 -20.87 -18.55 -15.17
CA PHE A 341 -20.59 -17.11 -15.30
C PHE A 341 -21.71 -16.31 -16.02
N GLY A 342 -22.62 -16.96 -16.74
CA GLY A 342 -23.58 -16.34 -17.66
C GLY A 342 -24.86 -15.75 -17.07
N ARG A 343 -25.09 -15.78 -15.76
CA ARG A 343 -26.42 -15.43 -15.20
C ARG A 343 -26.64 -14.01 -14.68
N LYS A 344 -25.63 -13.14 -14.64
CA LYS A 344 -25.82 -11.74 -14.20
C LYS A 344 -25.05 -10.75 -15.07
N SER A 345 -25.66 -10.31 -16.14
CA SER A 345 -25.22 -9.09 -16.81
C SER A 345 -26.38 -8.41 -17.55
N THR A 346 -26.89 -7.37 -16.96
CA THR A 346 -27.72 -6.38 -17.64
C THR A 346 -27.01 -5.04 -17.65
N ARG A 347 -26.78 -4.54 -18.89
CA ARG A 347 -26.33 -3.23 -19.32
C ARG A 347 -24.81 -2.98 -19.39
N SER A 348 -24.42 -2.60 -20.60
CA SER A 348 -23.12 -2.18 -21.08
C SER A 348 -22.48 -1.06 -20.23
N ARG A 349 -21.55 -1.42 -19.39
CA ARG A 349 -20.43 -0.61 -18.93
C ARG A 349 -19.15 -1.31 -19.36
N GLY A 350 -18.03 -0.60 -19.51
CA GLY A 350 -16.80 -1.13 -20.09
C GLY A 350 -16.39 -2.51 -19.54
N LEU A 351 -15.75 -3.34 -20.35
CA LEU A 351 -15.37 -4.73 -20.05
C LEU A 351 -14.66 -4.92 -18.69
N CYS A 352 -13.99 -3.88 -18.21
CA CYS A 352 -13.28 -3.90 -16.91
C CYS A 352 -14.18 -3.64 -15.69
N ASP A 353 -15.39 -3.07 -15.84
CA ASP A 353 -16.24 -2.66 -14.71
C ASP A 353 -17.13 -3.77 -14.13
N LYS A 354 -17.09 -4.97 -14.69
CA LYS A 354 -17.93 -6.10 -14.27
C LYS A 354 -17.20 -7.16 -13.43
N ILE A 355 -16.02 -6.81 -12.92
CA ILE A 355 -15.08 -7.84 -12.46
C ILE A 355 -15.47 -8.52 -11.17
N PHE A 356 -16.26 -7.93 -10.27
CA PHE A 356 -16.74 -8.63 -9.05
C PHE A 356 -17.98 -7.95 -8.47
N ASP A 357 -18.72 -8.65 -7.61
CA ASP A 357 -19.71 -8.09 -6.68
C ASP A 357 -18.98 -7.26 -5.60
N ALA A 358 -18.18 -6.27 -6.02
CA ALA A 358 -17.59 -5.31 -5.11
C ALA A 358 -18.71 -4.54 -4.43
N THR A 359 -18.59 -4.35 -3.12
CA THR A 359 -19.52 -3.55 -2.32
C THR A 359 -19.61 -2.11 -2.84
N GLY A 360 -18.47 -1.59 -3.36
CA GLY A 360 -18.34 -0.27 -3.96
C GLY A 360 -16.89 0.07 -4.28
N LYS A 361 -16.66 1.29 -4.80
CA LYS A 361 -15.32 1.80 -5.15
C LYS A 361 -14.96 2.98 -4.28
N ILE A 362 -13.82 2.89 -3.60
CA ILE A 362 -13.28 3.95 -2.76
C ILE A 362 -12.04 4.56 -3.42
N LEU A 363 -12.01 5.88 -3.49
CA LEU A 363 -10.85 6.66 -3.84
C LEU A 363 -10.24 7.29 -2.56
N VAL A 364 -8.98 7.01 -2.30
CA VAL A 364 -8.25 7.62 -1.18
C VAL A 364 -7.21 8.58 -1.74
N ILE A 365 -7.19 9.82 -1.25
CA ILE A 365 -6.28 10.86 -1.69
C ILE A 365 -5.51 11.38 -0.47
N ASP A 366 -4.20 11.16 -0.45
CA ASP A 366 -3.28 11.73 0.54
C ASP A 366 -2.19 12.55 -0.14
N VAL A 367 -1.41 13.25 0.63
CA VAL A 367 -0.28 14.08 0.19
C VAL A 367 0.76 13.23 -0.58
N ARG A 368 1.13 12.07 -0.03
CA ARG A 368 2.16 11.16 -0.54
C ARG A 368 1.83 9.69 -0.22
N THR A 369 2.54 8.77 -0.85
CA THR A 369 2.42 7.34 -0.54
C THR A 369 2.73 7.08 0.94
N PRO A 370 1.87 6.32 1.66
CA PRO A 370 2.06 6.00 3.07
C PRO A 370 3.38 5.27 3.34
N THR A 371 4.03 5.64 4.44
CA THR A 371 5.27 5.05 4.96
C THR A 371 5.06 4.60 6.41
N PRO A 372 4.37 3.46 6.65
CA PRO A 372 3.85 3.07 7.97
C PRO A 372 4.94 2.80 9.01
N ASP A 373 6.18 2.59 8.58
CA ASP A 373 7.37 2.46 9.43
C ASP A 373 7.98 3.82 9.83
N HIS A 374 7.47 4.94 9.32
CA HIS A 374 7.98 6.28 9.62
C HIS A 374 7.02 7.16 10.42
N ASP A 375 5.71 7.04 10.19
CA ASP A 375 4.72 7.91 10.85
C ASP A 375 3.39 7.19 11.15
N SER A 376 2.74 7.63 12.23
CA SER A 376 1.49 7.07 12.74
C SER A 376 0.32 7.23 11.77
N GLY A 377 0.20 8.37 11.08
CA GLY A 377 -0.87 8.61 10.12
C GLY A 377 -0.78 7.68 8.90
N SER A 378 0.45 7.29 8.51
CA SER A 378 0.67 6.27 7.48
C SER A 378 0.23 4.87 7.94
N GLN A 379 0.34 4.54 9.23
CA GLN A 379 -0.20 3.28 9.78
C GLN A 379 -1.73 3.26 9.72
N ASP A 380 -2.38 4.38 10.04
CA ASP A 380 -3.84 4.48 10.04
C ASP A 380 -4.44 4.32 8.64
N ILE A 381 -3.88 5.00 7.64
CA ILE A 381 -4.38 4.89 6.27
C ILE A 381 -4.20 3.46 5.72
N VAL A 382 -3.11 2.75 6.09
CA VAL A 382 -2.91 1.33 5.75
C VAL A 382 -3.95 0.46 6.47
N SER A 383 -4.28 0.75 7.71
CA SER A 383 -5.35 0.06 8.45
C SER A 383 -6.71 0.28 7.78
N TYR A 384 -7.00 1.48 7.29
CA TYR A 384 -8.22 1.78 6.51
C TYR A 384 -8.27 0.96 5.21
N PHE A 385 -7.16 0.82 4.49
CA PHE A 385 -7.13 -0.04 3.29
C PHE A 385 -7.50 -1.48 3.62
N ASN A 386 -6.95 -2.05 4.69
CA ASN A 386 -7.30 -3.40 5.14
C ASN A 386 -8.78 -3.53 5.52
N ILE A 387 -9.34 -2.53 6.21
CA ILE A 387 -10.75 -2.54 6.59
C ILE A 387 -11.65 -2.43 5.36
N PHE A 388 -11.44 -1.46 4.48
CA PHE A 388 -12.24 -1.29 3.26
C PHE A 388 -12.20 -2.54 2.39
N ARG A 389 -11.04 -3.16 2.29
CA ARG A 389 -10.91 -4.44 1.58
C ARG A 389 -11.69 -5.56 2.27
N SER A 390 -11.65 -5.67 3.60
CA SER A 390 -12.42 -6.65 4.37
C SER A 390 -13.93 -6.46 4.25
N LEU A 391 -14.38 -5.25 3.92
CA LEU A 391 -15.76 -4.87 3.62
C LEU A 391 -16.12 -5.06 2.13
N GLY A 392 -15.19 -5.52 1.29
CA GLY A 392 -15.41 -5.82 -0.13
C GLY A 392 -15.27 -4.64 -1.08
N PHE A 393 -14.66 -3.53 -0.68
CA PHE A 393 -14.45 -2.38 -1.57
C PHE A 393 -13.22 -2.54 -2.48
N GLU A 394 -13.34 -2.04 -3.72
CA GLU A 394 -12.19 -1.76 -4.58
C GLU A 394 -11.55 -0.43 -4.17
N ILE A 395 -10.23 -0.43 -3.96
CA ILE A 395 -9.50 0.73 -3.44
C ILE A 395 -8.58 1.29 -4.51
N THR A 396 -8.70 2.59 -4.77
CA THR A 396 -7.75 3.36 -5.58
C THR A 396 -7.08 4.41 -4.70
N PHE A 397 -5.77 4.56 -4.81
CA PHE A 397 -4.98 5.50 -4.04
C PHE A 397 -4.25 6.51 -4.94
N ILE A 398 -4.31 7.81 -4.56
CA ILE A 398 -3.61 8.92 -5.24
C ILE A 398 -2.67 9.62 -4.27
N PRO A 399 -1.35 9.64 -4.51
CA PRO A 399 -0.41 10.54 -3.83
C PRO A 399 -0.44 11.92 -4.52
N ALA A 400 -1.22 12.88 -3.98
CA ALA A 400 -1.62 14.10 -4.68
C ALA A 400 -0.50 15.08 -5.01
N THR A 401 0.66 14.99 -4.34
CA THR A 401 1.75 15.98 -4.52
C THR A 401 2.88 15.54 -5.40
N ASP A 402 3.25 14.27 -5.37
CA ASP A 402 4.45 13.77 -6.04
C ASP A 402 4.19 12.72 -7.12
N PHE A 403 3.11 11.98 -7.04
CA PHE A 403 2.80 10.88 -7.96
C PHE A 403 3.96 9.90 -8.13
N LYS A 404 4.78 9.71 -7.09
CA LYS A 404 5.95 8.84 -7.15
C LYS A 404 5.59 7.38 -6.99
N PHE A 405 6.29 6.53 -7.75
CA PHE A 405 6.40 5.11 -7.43
C PHE A 405 7.43 4.98 -6.30
N MET A 406 6.97 4.62 -5.11
CA MET A 406 7.80 4.56 -3.91
C MET A 406 8.29 3.12 -3.68
N GLY A 407 9.42 2.73 -4.28
CA GLY A 407 10.18 1.49 -4.10
C GLY A 407 9.45 0.36 -3.34
N LYS A 408 9.70 0.23 -2.03
CA LYS A 408 9.05 -0.77 -1.16
C LYS A 408 7.55 -0.51 -0.96
N TYR A 409 7.14 0.74 -0.76
CA TYR A 409 5.80 1.06 -0.25
C TYR A 409 4.69 0.93 -1.30
N THR A 410 4.94 1.33 -2.55
CA THR A 410 3.95 1.14 -3.61
C THR A 410 3.66 -0.35 -3.88
N PRO A 411 4.67 -1.24 -4.01
CA PRO A 411 4.44 -2.68 -4.09
C PRO A 411 3.73 -3.27 -2.86
N ASP A 412 3.99 -2.79 -1.65
CA ASP A 412 3.30 -3.27 -0.45
C ASP A 412 1.80 -2.96 -0.52
N LEU A 413 1.41 -1.75 -0.92
CA LEU A 413 0.01 -1.41 -1.17
C LEU A 413 -0.60 -2.24 -2.31
N GLN A 414 0.16 -2.49 -3.38
CA GLN A 414 -0.28 -3.33 -4.50
C GLN A 414 -0.53 -4.78 -4.07
N ARG A 415 0.27 -5.34 -3.16
CA ARG A 415 0.04 -6.66 -2.52
C ARG A 415 -1.24 -6.68 -1.69
N MET A 416 -1.58 -5.54 -1.06
CA MET A 416 -2.84 -5.38 -0.33
C MET A 416 -4.06 -5.24 -1.24
N GLY A 417 -3.90 -5.24 -2.56
CA GLY A 417 -4.98 -5.05 -3.52
C GLY A 417 -5.37 -3.58 -3.75
N VAL A 418 -4.50 -2.64 -3.44
CA VAL A 418 -4.72 -1.21 -3.68
C VAL A 418 -4.19 -0.81 -5.05
N ARG A 419 -5.04 -0.24 -5.89
CA ARG A 419 -4.63 0.36 -7.17
C ARG A 419 -3.97 1.70 -6.92
N CYS A 420 -2.63 1.74 -6.94
CA CYS A 420 -1.84 2.94 -6.73
C CYS A 420 -1.65 3.71 -8.06
N LEU A 421 -1.94 5.00 -8.05
CA LEU A 421 -1.78 5.86 -9.22
C LEU A 421 -0.47 6.62 -9.12
N TYR A 422 0.36 6.52 -10.15
CA TYR A 422 1.70 7.14 -10.18
C TYR A 422 2.13 7.55 -11.59
N SER A 423 3.11 8.46 -11.67
CA SER A 423 3.74 8.88 -12.92
C SER A 423 4.53 7.72 -13.54
N PRO A 424 4.59 7.60 -14.86
CA PRO A 424 4.09 8.53 -15.88
C PRO A 424 2.62 8.32 -16.30
N PHE A 425 1.93 7.31 -15.72
CA PHE A 425 0.59 6.90 -16.13
C PHE A 425 -0.48 7.92 -15.72
N VAL A 426 -0.33 8.50 -14.52
CA VAL A 426 -1.20 9.55 -14.00
C VAL A 426 -0.36 10.77 -13.64
N ARG A 427 -0.77 11.95 -14.12
CA ARG A 427 0.00 13.18 -14.00
C ARG A 427 -0.64 14.26 -13.11
N GLY A 428 -1.80 13.99 -12.55
CA GLY A 428 -2.48 14.95 -11.70
C GLY A 428 -3.89 14.53 -11.31
N VAL A 429 -4.30 14.97 -10.12
CA VAL A 429 -5.63 14.65 -9.54
C VAL A 429 -6.76 15.11 -10.45
N ASN A 430 -6.69 16.36 -10.95
CA ASN A 430 -7.78 16.95 -11.74
C ASN A 430 -8.04 16.17 -13.04
N GLY A 431 -6.98 15.79 -13.76
CA GLY A 431 -7.11 15.03 -15.02
C GLY A 431 -7.70 13.65 -14.77
N TYR A 432 -7.23 12.97 -13.74
CA TYR A 432 -7.74 11.66 -13.35
C TYR A 432 -9.21 11.71 -12.94
N LEU A 433 -9.59 12.62 -12.04
CA LEU A 433 -10.97 12.76 -11.59
C LEU A 433 -11.94 13.11 -12.73
N LYS A 434 -11.51 13.94 -13.68
CA LYS A 434 -12.33 14.29 -14.85
C LYS A 434 -12.72 13.07 -15.70
N SER A 435 -11.84 12.08 -15.79
CA SER A 435 -12.06 10.86 -16.60
C SER A 435 -12.71 9.73 -15.80
N HIS A 436 -12.41 9.57 -14.50
CA HIS A 436 -12.77 8.42 -13.67
C HIS A 436 -13.60 8.75 -12.44
N GLY A 437 -13.82 10.03 -12.14
CA GLY A 437 -14.45 10.43 -10.87
C GLY A 437 -15.88 9.91 -10.67
N GLN A 438 -16.62 9.64 -11.74
CA GLN A 438 -17.99 9.11 -11.67
C GLN A 438 -18.07 7.62 -11.22
N GLU A 439 -16.92 6.93 -11.19
CA GLU A 439 -16.86 5.52 -10.82
C GLU A 439 -16.91 5.30 -9.30
N TYR A 440 -16.60 6.32 -8.49
CA TYR A 440 -16.42 6.18 -7.04
C TYR A 440 -17.69 6.43 -6.26
N ASP A 441 -17.90 5.60 -5.24
CA ASP A 441 -19.00 5.71 -4.29
C ASP A 441 -18.57 6.50 -3.04
N VAL A 442 -17.28 6.42 -2.69
CA VAL A 442 -16.66 7.14 -1.58
C VAL A 442 -15.35 7.78 -2.01
N VAL A 443 -15.08 8.99 -1.54
CA VAL A 443 -13.76 9.62 -1.62
C VAL A 443 -13.29 10.00 -0.22
N LEU A 444 -12.22 9.38 0.24
CA LEU A 444 -11.53 9.72 1.48
C LEU A 444 -10.41 10.72 1.19
N LEU A 445 -10.52 11.91 1.78
CA LEU A 445 -9.50 12.96 1.72
C LEU A 445 -8.73 12.98 3.03
N TYR A 446 -7.41 12.89 2.96
CA TYR A 446 -6.54 12.74 4.12
C TYR A 446 -5.68 13.98 4.32
N LYS A 447 -5.67 14.57 5.54
CA LYS A 447 -4.97 15.80 5.92
C LYS A 447 -5.51 17.07 5.27
N VAL A 448 -5.58 18.17 6.03
CA VAL A 448 -6.26 19.42 5.67
C VAL A 448 -5.77 20.04 4.35
N HIS A 449 -4.46 20.14 4.13
CA HIS A 449 -3.93 20.81 2.94
C HIS A 449 -4.22 20.02 1.65
N CYS A 450 -4.17 18.69 1.72
CA CYS A 450 -4.55 17.81 0.62
C CYS A 450 -6.05 17.89 0.35
N ALA A 451 -6.86 17.80 1.41
CA ALA A 451 -8.30 17.89 1.31
C ALA A 451 -8.77 19.25 0.73
N ALA A 452 -8.20 20.34 1.21
CA ALA A 452 -8.51 21.68 0.69
C ALA A 452 -8.14 21.87 -0.78
N TYR A 453 -7.08 21.22 -1.23
CA TYR A 453 -6.69 21.23 -2.65
C TYR A 453 -7.66 20.42 -3.52
N CYS A 454 -8.17 19.30 -3.00
CA CYS A 454 -8.92 18.32 -3.79
C CYS A 454 -10.44 18.47 -3.71
N ILE A 455 -11.02 18.97 -2.60
CA ILE A 455 -12.44 18.84 -2.29
C ILE A 455 -13.38 19.44 -3.35
N ASP A 456 -13.03 20.58 -3.90
CA ASP A 456 -13.87 21.23 -4.95
C ASP A 456 -13.81 20.47 -6.28
N MET A 457 -12.66 19.83 -6.59
CA MET A 457 -12.53 18.94 -7.75
C MET A 457 -13.33 17.65 -7.54
N VAL A 458 -13.27 17.07 -6.35
CA VAL A 458 -14.04 15.86 -6.00
C VAL A 458 -15.53 16.14 -6.08
N ARG A 459 -16.03 17.23 -5.50
CA ARG A 459 -17.45 17.61 -5.61
C ARG A 459 -17.91 17.77 -7.06
N ARG A 460 -17.03 18.29 -7.91
CA ARG A 460 -17.34 18.52 -9.32
C ARG A 460 -17.36 17.24 -10.16
N TYR A 461 -16.40 16.36 -9.95
CA TYR A 461 -16.18 15.21 -10.84
C TYR A 461 -16.66 13.87 -10.26
N CYS A 462 -16.90 13.81 -8.95
CA CYS A 462 -17.44 12.64 -8.25
C CYS A 462 -18.82 12.94 -7.64
N PRO A 463 -19.85 13.32 -8.43
CA PRO A 463 -21.10 13.87 -7.90
C PRO A 463 -21.90 12.87 -7.06
N LYS A 464 -21.68 11.57 -7.22
CA LYS A 464 -22.35 10.50 -6.46
C LYS A 464 -21.59 10.11 -5.19
N ALA A 465 -20.29 10.40 -5.13
CA ALA A 465 -19.45 9.94 -4.05
C ALA A 465 -19.74 10.69 -2.75
N LYS A 466 -19.77 9.95 -1.65
CA LYS A 466 -19.69 10.52 -0.30
C LYS A 466 -18.27 10.95 -0.03
N ILE A 467 -18.06 12.18 0.40
CA ILE A 467 -16.74 12.71 0.76
C ILE A 467 -16.54 12.58 2.26
N ILE A 468 -15.58 11.77 2.63
CA ILE A 468 -15.09 11.64 4.00
C ILE A 468 -13.78 12.43 4.10
N PHE A 469 -13.67 13.31 5.07
CA PHE A 469 -12.45 14.03 5.39
C PHE A 469 -11.86 13.47 6.69
N ASP A 470 -10.66 12.94 6.64
CA ASP A 470 -9.91 12.53 7.82
C ASP A 470 -8.89 13.60 8.18
N THR A 471 -9.04 14.18 9.37
CA THR A 471 -8.18 15.26 9.86
C THR A 471 -6.78 14.78 10.20
N VAL A 472 -6.64 13.51 10.62
CA VAL A 472 -5.42 12.91 11.25
C VAL A 472 -5.12 13.52 12.61
N ASP A 473 -5.22 14.81 12.72
CA ASP A 473 -5.29 15.68 13.90
C ASP A 473 -5.87 17.03 13.47
N LEU A 474 -6.40 17.80 14.41
CA LEU A 474 -6.81 19.17 14.13
C LEU A 474 -5.57 20.08 14.01
N HIS A 475 -5.14 20.30 12.76
CA HIS A 475 -3.91 21.02 12.47
C HIS A 475 -3.91 22.43 13.07
N PHE A 476 -5.05 23.16 13.00
CA PHE A 476 -5.12 24.50 13.57
C PHE A 476 -4.96 24.50 15.09
N VAL A 477 -5.42 23.47 15.79
CA VAL A 477 -5.28 23.35 17.26
C VAL A 477 -3.81 23.13 17.61
N ARG A 478 -3.13 22.21 16.90
CA ARG A 478 -1.71 21.98 17.10
C ARG A 478 -0.89 23.23 16.85
N GLU A 479 -1.14 23.92 15.75
CA GLU A 479 -0.42 25.14 15.37
C GLU A 479 -0.70 26.29 16.34
N GLN A 480 -1.93 26.45 16.84
CA GLN A 480 -2.26 27.45 17.88
C GLN A 480 -1.52 27.18 19.18
N ARG A 481 -1.49 25.93 19.65
CA ARG A 481 -0.75 25.55 20.87
C ARG A 481 0.73 25.78 20.73
N GLN A 482 1.30 25.49 19.56
CA GLN A 482 2.71 25.78 19.26
C GLN A 482 2.97 27.31 19.32
N ALA A 483 2.10 28.11 18.69
CA ALA A 483 2.24 29.58 18.69
C ALA A 483 2.23 30.17 20.10
N VAL A 484 1.40 29.62 21.00
CA VAL A 484 1.34 30.07 22.40
C VAL A 484 2.65 29.75 23.14
N ILE A 485 3.19 28.55 22.97
CA ILE A 485 4.44 28.14 23.65
C ILE A 485 5.65 28.91 23.13
N GLU A 486 5.74 29.12 21.81
CA GLU A 486 6.81 29.88 21.21
C GLU A 486 6.61 31.41 21.29
N ALA A 487 5.49 31.86 21.89
CA ALA A 487 5.10 33.27 22.01
C ALA A 487 5.23 34.04 20.68
N SER A 488 4.76 33.43 19.57
CA SER A 488 4.94 33.93 18.21
C SER A 488 3.61 34.36 17.56
N ASP A 489 3.45 35.65 17.34
CA ASP A 489 2.28 36.19 16.62
C ASP A 489 2.21 35.72 15.17
N GLU A 490 3.36 35.50 14.51
CA GLU A 490 3.39 34.99 13.14
C GLU A 490 2.83 33.54 13.06
N LEU A 491 3.23 32.68 14.01
CA LEU A 491 2.69 31.32 14.09
C LEU A 491 1.20 31.34 14.39
N LEU A 492 0.72 32.23 15.26
CA LEU A 492 -0.69 32.37 15.56
C LEU A 492 -1.50 32.83 14.33
N GLU A 493 -0.98 33.78 13.54
CA GLU A 493 -1.61 34.19 12.28
C GLU A 493 -1.70 33.02 11.29
N ASN A 494 -0.66 32.21 11.19
CA ASN A 494 -0.66 31.03 10.32
C ASN A 494 -1.65 29.95 10.80
N ALA A 495 -1.72 29.69 12.10
CA ALA A 495 -2.70 28.79 12.72
C ALA A 495 -4.16 29.24 12.42
N ASN A 496 -4.43 30.55 12.48
CA ASN A 496 -5.75 31.10 12.13
C ASN A 496 -6.09 30.91 10.64
N LYS A 497 -5.10 31.01 9.75
CA LYS A 497 -5.29 30.70 8.31
C LYS A 497 -5.61 29.20 8.13
N THR A 498 -4.90 28.32 8.83
CA THR A 498 -5.15 26.89 8.84
C THR A 498 -6.55 26.58 9.38
N LYS A 499 -6.99 27.22 10.45
CA LYS A 499 -8.34 27.08 11.00
C LYS A 499 -9.43 27.38 9.98
N ILE A 500 -9.32 28.52 9.29
CA ILE A 500 -10.29 28.92 8.25
C ILE A 500 -10.31 27.86 7.12
N LEU A 501 -9.15 27.35 6.72
CA LEU A 501 -9.03 26.34 5.68
C LEU A 501 -9.68 25.03 6.12
N GLU A 502 -9.33 24.52 7.30
CA GLU A 502 -9.78 23.24 7.85
C GLU A 502 -11.29 23.24 8.06
N LEU A 503 -11.85 24.29 8.69
CA LEU A 503 -13.29 24.47 8.85
C LEU A 503 -14.03 24.57 7.50
N SER A 504 -13.40 25.13 6.46
CA SER A 504 -14.00 25.18 5.13
C SER A 504 -14.11 23.79 4.50
N VAL A 505 -13.13 22.89 4.73
CA VAL A 505 -13.16 21.50 4.28
C VAL A 505 -14.22 20.71 5.03
N ILE A 506 -14.25 20.82 6.37
CA ILE A 506 -15.23 20.16 7.25
C ILE A 506 -16.67 20.47 6.81
N ARG A 507 -16.98 21.73 6.52
CA ARG A 507 -18.31 22.13 6.04
C ARG A 507 -18.68 21.54 4.69
N LYS A 508 -17.71 21.34 3.80
CA LYS A 508 -17.91 20.77 2.46
C LYS A 508 -17.93 19.24 2.44
N ALA A 509 -17.36 18.57 3.42
CA ALA A 509 -17.39 17.13 3.53
C ALA A 509 -18.79 16.61 3.89
N ASP A 510 -19.09 15.36 3.56
CA ASP A 510 -20.30 14.67 4.01
C ASP A 510 -20.13 14.14 5.43
N CYS A 511 -18.90 13.71 5.76
CA CYS A 511 -18.47 13.35 7.10
C CYS A 511 -17.02 13.75 7.33
N THR A 512 -16.68 14.09 8.56
CA THR A 512 -15.32 14.35 9.02
C THR A 512 -14.96 13.36 10.11
N ILE A 513 -13.84 12.69 9.97
CA ILE A 513 -13.27 11.80 10.98
C ILE A 513 -12.31 12.61 11.84
N VAL A 514 -12.48 12.51 13.16
CA VAL A 514 -11.56 12.99 14.19
C VAL A 514 -11.11 11.82 15.05
N LEU A 515 -9.96 11.94 15.71
CA LEU A 515 -9.37 10.83 16.47
C LEU A 515 -9.94 10.69 17.89
N SER A 516 -10.59 11.74 18.43
CA SER A 516 -11.03 11.74 19.82
C SER A 516 -12.30 12.56 20.03
N THR A 517 -13.00 12.29 21.16
CA THR A 517 -14.13 13.11 21.61
C THR A 517 -13.70 14.54 21.96
N ALA A 518 -12.48 14.75 22.45
CA ALA A 518 -11.96 16.08 22.72
C ALA A 518 -11.85 16.92 21.42
N GLU A 519 -11.38 16.32 20.32
CA GLU A 519 -11.38 16.99 19.03
C GLU A 519 -12.79 17.24 18.49
N GLN A 520 -13.72 16.31 18.72
CA GLN A 520 -15.13 16.48 18.38
C GLN A 520 -15.73 17.68 19.14
N GLU A 521 -15.52 17.81 20.44
CA GLU A 521 -15.98 18.91 21.27
C GLU A 521 -15.44 20.26 20.76
N ILE A 522 -14.14 20.35 20.46
CA ILE A 522 -13.53 21.56 19.87
C ILE A 522 -14.23 21.96 18.57
N LEU A 523 -14.59 20.99 17.73
CA LEU A 523 -15.28 21.28 16.46
C LEU A 523 -16.75 21.66 16.68
N LEU A 524 -17.43 21.11 17.69
CA LEU A 524 -18.80 21.43 18.01
C LEU A 524 -18.99 22.87 18.53
N ASP A 525 -17.96 23.45 19.15
CA ASP A 525 -17.93 24.84 19.57
C ASP A 525 -17.75 25.80 18.37
N GLU A 526 -17.39 25.30 17.18
CA GLU A 526 -17.20 26.15 16.01
C GLU A 526 -18.52 26.44 15.26
N PRO A 527 -18.77 27.68 14.87
CA PRO A 527 -20.01 28.05 14.20
C PRO A 527 -20.16 27.33 12.84
N ASN A 528 -21.40 26.87 12.59
CA ASN A 528 -21.77 26.14 11.35
C ASN A 528 -21.08 24.79 11.17
N VAL A 529 -20.51 24.18 12.18
CA VAL A 529 -20.13 22.77 12.22
C VAL A 529 -21.34 21.98 12.78
N ARG A 530 -21.66 20.86 12.11
CA ARG A 530 -22.78 20.00 12.47
C ARG A 530 -22.29 18.72 13.08
N GLY A 531 -22.70 18.41 14.30
CA GLY A 531 -22.26 17.21 15.04
C GLY A 531 -22.56 15.88 14.31
N GLU A 532 -23.69 15.81 13.61
CA GLU A 532 -24.08 14.67 12.79
C GLU A 532 -23.11 14.32 11.64
N LYS A 533 -22.20 15.25 11.32
CA LYS A 533 -21.17 15.06 10.31
C LYS A 533 -19.79 14.74 10.88
N ILE A 534 -19.67 14.57 12.20
CA ILE A 534 -18.38 14.29 12.84
C ILE A 534 -18.41 12.88 13.41
N ALA A 535 -17.53 12.01 12.92
CA ALA A 535 -17.33 10.66 13.44
C ALA A 535 -16.02 10.56 14.22
N VAL A 536 -16.07 9.95 15.40
CA VAL A 536 -14.87 9.67 16.21
C VAL A 536 -14.34 8.27 15.86
N ILE A 537 -13.22 8.21 15.15
CA ILE A 537 -12.51 6.98 14.82
C ILE A 537 -11.07 7.13 15.30
N PRO A 538 -10.71 6.55 16.46
CA PRO A 538 -9.34 6.59 16.97
C PRO A 538 -8.35 5.86 16.07
N LEU A 539 -7.06 6.02 16.37
CA LEU A 539 -5.97 5.26 15.74
C LEU A 539 -6.28 3.76 15.73
N ILE A 540 -5.95 3.08 14.64
CA ILE A 540 -6.16 1.64 14.49
C ILE A 540 -4.81 0.95 14.50
N ARG A 541 -4.61 0.02 15.45
CA ARG A 541 -3.33 -0.67 15.65
C ARG A 541 -3.52 -2.18 15.75
N GLU A 542 -2.48 -2.90 15.36
CA GLU A 542 -2.30 -4.28 15.79
C GLU A 542 -1.99 -4.29 17.27
N ILE A 543 -2.51 -5.30 17.96
CA ILE A 543 -2.29 -5.49 19.40
C ILE A 543 -1.48 -6.80 19.57
N PRO A 544 -0.14 -6.73 19.48
CA PRO A 544 0.71 -7.92 19.59
C PRO A 544 0.64 -8.58 20.97
N GLY A 545 0.29 -7.78 21.99
CA GLY A 545 0.24 -8.29 23.34
C GLY A 545 1.59 -8.27 24.06
N ARG A 546 1.65 -8.93 25.21
CA ARG A 546 2.81 -8.96 26.08
C ARG A 546 3.51 -10.33 26.04
N ASP A 547 4.71 -10.38 25.47
CA ASP A 547 5.50 -11.61 25.42
C ASP A 547 6.38 -11.79 26.68
N ASN A 548 6.92 -10.69 27.23
CA ASN A 548 7.86 -10.70 28.33
C ASN A 548 7.22 -10.28 29.66
N SER A 549 7.59 -10.96 30.76
CA SER A 549 7.17 -10.62 32.11
C SER A 549 7.91 -9.39 32.68
N PHE A 550 7.52 -8.89 33.84
CA PHE A 550 8.20 -7.80 34.54
C PHE A 550 9.69 -8.05 34.73
N SER A 551 10.07 -9.27 35.19
CA SER A 551 11.47 -9.63 35.44
C SER A 551 12.34 -9.69 34.20
N ASP A 552 11.75 -9.99 33.05
CA ASP A 552 12.47 -10.10 31.77
C ASP A 552 12.70 -8.75 31.11
N ARG A 553 12.06 -7.69 31.62
CA ARG A 553 12.11 -6.34 31.08
C ARG A 553 13.03 -5.44 31.90
N LYS A 554 13.79 -4.58 31.21
CA LYS A 554 14.73 -3.63 31.81
C LYS A 554 14.65 -2.31 31.02
N ASP A 555 15.17 -1.22 31.62
CA ASP A 555 15.34 0.06 30.95
C ASP A 555 14.04 0.81 30.59
N ILE A 556 14.19 1.98 29.99
CA ILE A 556 13.11 2.92 29.72
C ILE A 556 13.13 3.31 28.24
N LEU A 557 11.95 3.50 27.67
CA LEU A 557 11.75 3.79 26.25
C LEU A 557 11.03 5.10 26.01
N PHE A 558 11.51 5.89 25.05
CA PHE A 558 10.73 6.90 24.35
C PHE A 558 10.63 6.55 22.86
N LEU A 559 9.43 6.71 22.28
CA LEU A 559 9.17 6.56 20.86
C LEU A 559 8.74 7.89 20.23
N GLY A 560 9.35 8.30 19.11
CA GLY A 560 8.83 9.46 18.39
C GLY A 560 9.69 9.96 17.24
N GLY A 561 9.07 10.23 16.08
CA GLY A 561 9.74 10.88 14.96
C GLY A 561 10.09 12.35 15.27
N PHE A 562 11.30 12.77 14.97
CA PHE A 562 11.83 14.09 15.36
C PHE A 562 11.56 15.20 14.33
N GLU A 563 10.90 14.89 13.22
CA GLU A 563 10.27 15.93 12.38
C GLU A 563 9.14 16.66 13.12
N HIS A 564 8.64 16.06 14.20
CA HIS A 564 7.59 16.60 15.06
C HIS A 564 8.23 17.31 16.27
N ARG A 565 8.24 18.65 16.25
CA ARG A 565 8.91 19.51 17.28
C ARG A 565 8.52 19.18 18.74
N PRO A 566 7.26 18.84 19.11
CA PRO A 566 6.94 18.40 20.47
C PRO A 566 7.79 17.23 20.99
N ASN A 567 8.27 16.34 20.12
CA ASN A 567 9.15 15.25 20.53
C ASN A 567 10.55 15.72 20.88
N VAL A 568 11.06 16.71 20.14
CA VAL A 568 12.36 17.35 20.41
C VAL A 568 12.32 18.02 21.77
N ASP A 569 11.34 18.88 21.99
CA ASP A 569 11.13 19.60 23.25
C ASP A 569 10.99 18.66 24.44
N ALA A 570 10.19 17.60 24.29
CA ALA A 570 9.99 16.60 25.34
C ALA A 570 11.27 15.88 25.74
N MET A 571 12.11 15.53 24.75
CA MET A 571 13.36 14.82 25.05
C MET A 571 14.41 15.72 25.68
N LEU A 572 14.54 16.94 25.20
CA LEU A 572 15.43 17.93 25.83
C LEU A 572 15.06 18.16 27.30
N SER A 573 13.76 18.37 27.57
CA SER A 573 13.28 18.55 28.95
C SER A 573 13.44 17.29 29.80
N PHE A 574 13.11 16.11 29.27
CA PHE A 574 13.21 14.86 30.01
C PHE A 574 14.67 14.54 30.43
N VAL A 575 15.60 14.63 29.48
CA VAL A 575 16.99 14.28 29.74
C VAL A 575 17.68 15.28 30.65
N ASN A 576 17.34 16.58 30.50
CA ASN A 576 17.97 17.61 31.33
C ASN A 576 17.37 17.74 32.73
N ASP A 577 16.04 17.61 32.87
CA ASP A 577 15.34 17.97 34.11
C ASP A 577 14.81 16.76 34.88
N ILE A 578 14.41 15.66 34.20
CA ILE A 578 13.76 14.48 34.83
C ILE A 578 14.73 13.31 34.99
N TRP A 579 15.50 13.00 33.95
CA TRP A 579 16.39 11.84 33.93
C TRP A 579 17.44 11.83 35.06
N PRO A 580 18.07 12.96 35.43
CA PRO A 580 18.97 13.00 36.56
C PRO A 580 18.30 12.63 37.89
N LEU A 581 17.02 12.99 38.08
CA LEU A 581 16.26 12.63 39.27
C LEU A 581 16.00 11.10 39.33
N VAL A 582 15.70 10.50 38.18
CA VAL A 582 15.50 9.04 38.06
C VAL A 582 16.82 8.31 38.35
N LYS A 583 17.94 8.77 37.78
CA LYS A 583 19.26 8.16 37.93
C LYS A 583 19.79 8.17 39.36
N ASN A 584 19.41 9.15 40.19
CA ASN A 584 19.76 9.17 41.62
C ASN A 584 19.24 7.96 42.38
N TYR A 585 18.12 7.36 41.94
CA TYR A 585 17.49 6.20 42.57
C TYR A 585 17.74 4.89 41.81
N LEU A 586 17.92 4.98 40.48
CA LEU A 586 18.07 3.85 39.59
C LEU A 586 19.31 4.02 38.68
N PRO A 587 20.53 3.97 39.26
CA PRO A 587 21.76 4.33 38.53
C PRO A 587 22.11 3.40 37.37
N GLU A 588 21.63 2.15 37.37
CA GLU A 588 21.94 1.15 36.35
C GLU A 588 21.03 1.20 35.10
N LEU A 589 20.07 2.16 35.05
CA LEU A 589 19.13 2.22 33.94
C LEU A 589 19.74 2.87 32.69
N VAL A 590 19.27 2.39 31.56
CA VAL A 590 19.50 3.00 30.25
C VAL A 590 18.18 3.57 29.71
N PHE A 591 18.27 4.73 29.11
CA PHE A 591 17.14 5.38 28.44
C PHE A 591 17.31 5.32 26.94
N TYR A 592 16.40 4.64 26.25
CA TYR A 592 16.36 4.50 24.80
C TYR A 592 15.47 5.57 24.19
N ILE A 593 16.04 6.40 23.31
CA ILE A 593 15.35 7.39 22.49
C ILE A 593 15.28 6.84 21.05
N VAL A 594 14.13 6.27 20.69
CA VAL A 594 13.92 5.58 19.41
C VAL A 594 13.07 6.45 18.50
N GLY A 595 13.61 6.83 17.32
CA GLY A 595 12.84 7.60 16.35
C GLY A 595 13.65 8.13 15.18
N SER A 596 12.96 8.36 14.05
CA SER A 596 13.58 8.82 12.81
C SER A 596 13.99 10.29 12.84
N LYS A 597 15.07 10.62 12.09
CA LYS A 597 15.52 11.98 11.81
C LYS A 597 15.77 12.84 13.07
N PRO A 598 16.55 12.36 14.06
CA PRO A 598 16.89 13.17 15.19
C PRO A 598 17.73 14.37 14.72
N PRO A 599 17.40 15.61 15.16
CA PRO A 599 18.25 16.77 14.93
C PRO A 599 19.50 16.68 15.83
N GLU A 600 20.51 17.51 15.55
CA GLU A 600 21.79 17.51 16.24
C GLU A 600 21.62 17.67 17.76
N GLU A 601 20.72 18.53 18.20
CA GLU A 601 20.37 18.77 19.61
C GLU A 601 19.83 17.51 20.34
N ILE A 602 19.28 16.53 19.63
CA ILE A 602 18.85 15.24 20.19
C ILE A 602 19.99 14.22 20.11
N VAL A 603 20.78 14.24 19.04
CA VAL A 603 21.96 13.36 18.92
C VAL A 603 22.97 13.67 20.01
N ASP A 604 23.14 14.95 20.38
CA ASP A 604 24.04 15.40 21.44
C ASP A 604 23.62 14.96 22.85
N LEU A 605 22.37 14.48 23.05
CA LEU A 605 21.96 13.89 24.32
C LEU A 605 22.54 12.48 24.55
N ALA A 606 23.11 11.85 23.52
CA ALA A 606 23.64 10.51 23.63
C ALA A 606 24.82 10.43 24.60
N GLY A 607 24.83 9.42 25.45
CA GLY A 607 25.85 9.18 26.48
C GLY A 607 25.86 7.71 26.90
N ASP A 608 26.53 7.43 28.03
CA ASP A 608 26.66 6.05 28.54
C ASP A 608 25.32 5.43 28.95
N ASP A 609 24.37 6.27 29.36
CA ASP A 609 23.04 5.86 29.86
C ASP A 609 21.85 6.43 29.08
N VAL A 610 22.10 7.19 28.02
CA VAL A 610 21.10 7.68 27.07
C VAL A 610 21.49 7.26 25.66
N ILE A 611 20.68 6.41 25.03
CA ILE A 611 20.97 5.86 23.70
C ILE A 611 19.98 6.42 22.67
N VAL A 612 20.48 7.23 21.74
CA VAL A 612 19.73 7.77 20.62
C VAL A 612 19.94 6.84 19.41
N THR A 613 18.93 6.03 19.06
CA THR A 613 19.08 5.01 18.01
C THR A 613 18.91 5.55 16.60
N GLY A 614 18.25 6.68 16.43
CA GLY A 614 17.76 7.08 15.11
C GLY A 614 16.62 6.15 14.64
N TYR A 615 16.49 6.04 13.31
CA TYR A 615 15.52 5.11 12.71
C TYR A 615 15.91 3.66 12.93
N VAL A 616 14.97 2.85 13.38
CA VAL A 616 15.08 1.39 13.44
C VAL A 616 13.95 0.76 12.61
N SER A 617 14.27 -0.30 11.88
CA SER A 617 13.30 -0.98 11.01
C SER A 617 12.27 -1.83 11.78
N ASP A 618 12.63 -2.26 12.99
CA ASP A 618 11.79 -3.04 13.90
C ASP A 618 11.94 -2.50 15.33
N ILE A 619 10.85 -1.95 15.86
CA ILE A 619 10.78 -1.41 17.22
C ILE A 619 10.39 -2.45 18.27
N SER A 620 9.94 -3.65 17.85
CA SER A 620 9.44 -4.70 18.76
C SER A 620 10.44 -5.11 19.84
N PRO A 621 11.76 -5.23 19.57
CA PRO A 621 12.73 -5.56 20.59
C PRO A 621 12.76 -4.56 21.77
N TYR A 622 12.59 -3.27 21.49
CA TYR A 622 12.52 -2.23 22.51
C TYR A 622 11.22 -2.28 23.30
N LEU A 623 10.10 -2.53 22.60
CA LEU A 623 8.77 -2.61 23.21
C LEU A 623 8.60 -3.86 24.09
N HIS A 624 9.25 -4.97 23.76
CA HIS A 624 9.28 -6.17 24.59
C HIS A 624 10.38 -6.16 25.64
N GLY A 625 11.50 -5.45 25.38
CA GLY A 625 12.66 -5.42 26.25
C GLY A 625 12.60 -4.35 27.35
N CYS A 626 12.09 -3.16 27.06
CA CYS A 626 11.97 -2.09 28.06
C CYS A 626 10.87 -2.39 29.08
N ARG A 627 11.04 -1.91 30.33
CA ARG A 627 10.10 -2.13 31.42
C ARG A 627 8.96 -1.12 31.41
N LEU A 628 9.22 0.11 31.00
CA LEU A 628 8.20 1.14 30.83
C LEU A 628 8.56 2.11 29.69
N SER A 629 7.57 2.83 29.20
CA SER A 629 7.76 3.95 28.28
C SER A 629 7.42 5.29 28.94
N VAL A 630 7.95 6.39 28.36
CA VAL A 630 7.66 7.76 28.81
C VAL A 630 7.12 8.62 27.70
N ALA A 631 6.18 9.52 28.02
CA ALA A 631 5.62 10.50 27.09
C ALA A 631 5.51 11.88 27.76
N PRO A 632 6.62 12.57 28.05
CA PRO A 632 6.64 13.83 28.80
C PRO A 632 6.38 15.04 27.87
N LEU A 633 5.29 15.02 27.08
CA LEU A 633 4.98 16.07 26.13
C LEU A 633 4.44 17.32 26.86
N ARG A 634 5.01 18.48 26.58
CA ARG A 634 4.54 19.75 27.12
C ARG A 634 3.49 20.43 26.25
N TYR A 635 3.42 20.05 24.98
CA TYR A 635 2.39 20.51 24.04
C TYR A 635 2.18 19.50 22.90
N GLY A 636 1.07 19.66 22.18
CA GLY A 636 0.67 18.85 21.04
C GLY A 636 -0.85 18.81 20.91
N ALA A 637 -1.34 18.24 19.83
CA ALA A 637 -2.76 17.97 19.62
C ALA A 637 -2.95 16.51 19.19
N GLY A 638 -4.19 16.02 19.23
CA GLY A 638 -4.57 14.68 18.80
C GLY A 638 -4.04 13.53 19.65
N LEU A 639 -4.43 12.32 19.32
CA LEU A 639 -3.99 11.09 19.99
C LEU A 639 -2.51 10.82 19.76
N LYS A 640 -1.81 10.44 20.82
CA LYS A 640 -0.36 10.17 20.74
C LYS A 640 -0.10 8.71 20.41
N GLY A 641 0.22 8.43 19.15
CA GLY A 641 0.52 7.09 18.66
C GLY A 641 1.54 6.31 19.48
N LYS A 642 2.52 7.00 20.10
CA LYS A 642 3.53 6.37 20.98
C LYS A 642 2.93 5.71 22.22
N ILE A 643 1.90 6.31 22.83
CA ILE A 643 1.21 5.72 23.99
C ILE A 643 0.41 4.50 23.52
N VAL A 644 -0.36 4.65 22.45
CA VAL A 644 -1.13 3.55 21.86
C VAL A 644 -0.21 2.38 21.49
N THR A 645 0.92 2.64 20.84
CA THR A 645 1.91 1.61 20.49
C THR A 645 2.49 0.96 21.73
N SER A 646 2.92 1.70 22.76
CA SER A 646 3.47 1.12 23.99
C SER A 646 2.45 0.20 24.68
N LEU A 647 1.22 0.70 24.89
CA LEU A 647 0.18 -0.08 25.56
C LEU A 647 -0.25 -1.30 24.75
N SER A 648 -0.19 -1.26 23.42
CA SER A 648 -0.48 -2.41 22.55
C SER A 648 0.49 -3.58 22.70
N TYR A 649 1.70 -3.32 23.22
CA TYR A 649 2.70 -4.32 23.58
C TYR A 649 2.70 -4.66 25.10
N GLY A 650 1.67 -4.21 25.81
CA GLY A 650 1.61 -4.35 27.26
C GLY A 650 2.75 -3.64 27.99
N LEU A 651 3.30 -2.58 27.42
CA LEU A 651 4.34 -1.74 27.98
C LEU A 651 3.70 -0.54 28.68
N PRO A 652 3.61 -0.52 30.03
CA PRO A 652 3.03 0.61 30.77
C PRO A 652 3.77 1.92 30.49
N CYS A 653 3.06 3.02 30.57
CA CYS A 653 3.56 4.34 30.22
C CYS A 653 3.38 5.33 31.38
N VAL A 654 4.39 6.19 31.60
CA VAL A 654 4.26 7.43 32.37
C VAL A 654 4.14 8.59 31.38
N ALA A 655 3.10 9.40 31.51
CA ALA A 655 2.79 10.45 30.55
C ALA A 655 2.40 11.76 31.21
N SER A 656 2.51 12.87 30.52
CA SER A 656 1.91 14.15 30.90
C SER A 656 0.41 14.18 30.57
N SER A 657 -0.34 15.06 31.19
CA SER A 657 -1.77 15.29 30.90
C SER A 657 -2.00 15.62 29.41
N VAL A 658 -1.11 16.43 28.82
CA VAL A 658 -1.13 16.75 27.38
C VAL A 658 -0.94 15.52 26.52
N ALA A 659 -0.13 14.56 26.95
CA ALA A 659 0.14 13.37 26.17
C ALA A 659 -1.04 12.41 26.11
N VAL A 660 -1.90 12.35 27.13
CA VAL A 660 -3.09 11.48 27.21
C VAL A 660 -4.37 12.14 26.76
N GLU A 661 -4.32 13.43 26.44
CA GLU A 661 -5.51 14.19 26.00
C GLU A 661 -6.25 13.46 24.88
N GLY A 662 -7.56 13.28 25.04
CA GLY A 662 -8.46 12.65 24.09
C GLY A 662 -8.29 11.12 23.95
N SER A 663 -7.40 10.48 24.69
CA SER A 663 -7.20 9.03 24.63
C SER A 663 -8.30 8.23 25.33
N GLY A 664 -9.02 8.85 26.29
CA GLY A 664 -9.99 8.18 27.15
C GLY A 664 -9.37 7.24 28.18
N LEU A 665 -8.05 7.24 28.35
CA LEU A 665 -7.33 6.46 29.37
C LEU A 665 -7.57 7.06 30.76
N ASN A 666 -7.78 6.19 31.74
CA ASN A 666 -8.01 6.58 33.13
C ASN A 666 -6.69 6.69 33.89
N PRO A 667 -6.37 7.89 34.45
CA PRO A 667 -5.17 8.09 35.24
C PRO A 667 -5.13 7.19 36.48
N GLY A 668 -3.97 6.55 36.72
CA GLY A 668 -3.76 5.63 37.84
C GLY A 668 -4.32 4.23 37.63
N GLU A 669 -5.14 4.01 36.58
CA GLU A 669 -5.74 2.72 36.26
C GLU A 669 -5.16 2.11 34.98
N ASP A 670 -5.10 2.90 33.89
CA ASP A 670 -4.62 2.45 32.57
C ASP A 670 -3.23 3.03 32.27
N ILE A 671 -2.90 4.17 32.90
CA ILE A 671 -1.64 4.91 32.67
C ILE A 671 -1.30 5.74 33.91
N LEU A 672 -0.02 6.03 34.16
CA LEU A 672 0.39 7.00 35.19
C LEU A 672 0.54 8.40 34.58
N LEU A 673 0.01 9.41 35.30
CA LEU A 673 0.14 10.82 34.92
C LEU A 673 1.02 11.62 35.87
N ALA A 674 1.86 12.46 35.31
CA ALA A 674 2.59 13.48 36.04
C ALA A 674 2.95 14.65 35.11
N ASP A 675 2.78 15.89 35.59
CA ASP A 675 3.07 17.10 34.82
C ASP A 675 4.30 17.85 35.36
N LYS A 676 4.65 17.70 36.65
CA LYS A 676 5.86 18.28 37.19
C LYS A 676 7.04 17.32 37.12
N PHE A 677 8.22 17.81 37.01
CA PHE A 677 9.43 17.04 36.80
C PHE A 677 9.72 16.05 37.93
N ASP A 678 9.57 16.50 39.18
CA ASP A 678 9.71 15.67 40.39
C ASP A 678 8.64 14.55 40.46
N GLU A 679 7.37 14.93 40.27
CA GLU A 679 6.26 13.96 40.24
C GLU A 679 6.42 12.94 39.10
N PHE A 680 6.94 13.38 37.94
CA PHE A 680 7.20 12.49 36.80
C PHE A 680 8.34 11.50 37.11
N ALA A 681 9.42 11.98 37.71
CA ALA A 681 10.52 11.10 38.15
C ALA A 681 10.03 10.08 39.19
N GLU A 682 9.25 10.49 40.18
CA GLU A 682 8.65 9.60 41.19
C GLU A 682 7.74 8.55 40.55
N ALA A 683 6.91 8.93 39.59
CA ALA A 683 6.03 7.98 38.86
C ALA A 683 6.85 6.96 38.07
N VAL A 684 7.93 7.37 37.41
CA VAL A 684 8.85 6.48 36.68
C VAL A 684 9.50 5.49 37.66
N ILE A 685 10.07 5.96 38.78
CA ILE A 685 10.72 5.12 39.77
C ILE A 685 9.74 4.12 40.38
N ARG A 686 8.56 4.57 40.78
CA ARG A 686 7.50 3.73 41.33
C ARG A 686 7.08 2.65 40.35
N LEU A 687 6.79 3.01 39.11
CA LEU A 687 6.37 2.04 38.09
C LEU A 687 7.47 1.03 37.75
N TYR A 688 8.72 1.46 37.81
CA TYR A 688 9.87 0.61 37.54
C TYR A 688 10.11 -0.43 38.67
N GLN A 689 9.79 -0.12 39.94
CA GLN A 689 10.07 -0.96 41.08
C GLN A 689 8.88 -1.82 41.54
N ASP A 690 7.64 -1.37 41.31
CA ASP A 690 6.41 -2.03 41.78
C ASP A 690 5.84 -2.97 40.69
N GLU A 691 6.15 -4.27 40.81
CA GLU A 691 5.68 -5.31 39.91
C GLU A 691 4.14 -5.42 39.87
N ALA A 692 3.46 -5.27 41.02
CA ALA A 692 2.01 -5.39 41.08
C ALA A 692 1.33 -4.23 40.33
N LEU A 693 1.83 -3.00 40.51
CA LEU A 693 1.39 -1.82 39.79
C LEU A 693 1.65 -1.98 38.29
N TRP A 694 2.87 -2.41 37.95
CA TRP A 694 3.27 -2.62 36.55
C TRP A 694 2.35 -3.62 35.85
N LYS A 695 2.10 -4.77 36.47
CA LYS A 695 1.22 -5.80 35.93
C LYS A 695 -0.21 -5.30 35.76
N SER A 696 -0.74 -4.61 36.78
CA SER A 696 -2.09 -4.02 36.70
C SER A 696 -2.23 -3.06 35.52
N LEU A 697 -1.30 -2.11 35.36
CA LEU A 697 -1.33 -1.14 34.26
C LEU A 697 -1.11 -1.81 32.89
N SER A 698 -0.24 -2.83 32.81
CA SER A 698 -0.01 -3.60 31.60
C SER A 698 -1.28 -4.35 31.16
N ASP A 699 -1.94 -5.06 32.06
CA ASP A 699 -3.15 -5.86 31.75
C ASP A 699 -4.33 -4.95 31.37
N ARG A 700 -4.55 -3.86 32.11
CA ARG A 700 -5.62 -2.89 31.82
C ARG A 700 -5.35 -2.09 30.54
N GLY A 701 -4.10 -1.70 30.32
CA GLY A 701 -3.70 -1.02 29.09
C GLY A 701 -3.95 -1.89 27.86
N LEU A 702 -3.58 -3.17 27.90
CA LEU A 702 -3.85 -4.11 26.79
C LEU A 702 -5.36 -4.28 26.55
N ASP A 703 -6.17 -4.49 27.59
CA ASP A 703 -7.62 -4.64 27.46
C ASP A 703 -8.27 -3.37 26.88
N TYR A 704 -7.79 -2.19 27.29
CA TYR A 704 -8.23 -0.93 26.73
C TYR A 704 -7.88 -0.80 25.25
N MET A 705 -6.64 -1.13 24.86
CA MET A 705 -6.19 -1.12 23.47
C MET A 705 -7.03 -2.06 22.60
N GLU A 706 -7.27 -3.31 23.05
CA GLU A 706 -8.08 -4.28 22.32
C GLU A 706 -9.50 -3.77 22.04
N ARG A 707 -10.15 -3.19 23.06
CA ARG A 707 -11.52 -2.70 22.95
C ARG A 707 -11.67 -1.44 22.10
N HIS A 708 -10.66 -0.56 22.07
CA HIS A 708 -10.81 0.77 21.49
C HIS A 708 -9.96 1.04 20.25
N PHE A 709 -8.80 0.40 20.11
CA PHE A 709 -7.80 0.70 19.10
C PHE A 709 -7.47 -0.48 18.18
N SER A 710 -8.02 -1.67 18.44
CA SER A 710 -7.80 -2.86 17.61
C SER A 710 -8.42 -2.70 16.21
N PHE A 711 -7.96 -3.54 15.29
CA PHE A 711 -8.52 -3.65 13.94
C PHE A 711 -10.04 -3.95 13.97
N ALA A 712 -10.48 -4.82 14.89
CA ALA A 712 -11.89 -5.18 15.04
C ALA A 712 -12.74 -3.97 15.48
N ALA A 713 -12.24 -3.17 16.44
CA ALA A 713 -12.89 -1.95 16.90
C ALA A 713 -12.96 -0.89 15.78
N GLY A 714 -11.86 -0.68 15.06
CA GLY A 714 -11.79 0.24 13.93
C GLY A 714 -12.72 -0.16 12.79
N ARG A 715 -12.74 -1.45 12.45
CA ARG A 715 -13.64 -1.99 11.43
C ARG A 715 -15.10 -1.74 11.77
N LYS A 716 -15.51 -2.03 13.00
CA LYS A 716 -16.90 -1.80 13.45
C LYS A 716 -17.31 -0.34 13.30
N ARG A 717 -16.44 0.61 13.70
CA ARG A 717 -16.72 2.05 13.59
C ARG A 717 -16.82 2.52 12.14
N LEU A 718 -15.88 2.09 11.26
CA LEU A 718 -15.93 2.44 9.84
C LEU A 718 -17.14 1.82 9.14
N GLU A 719 -17.51 0.58 9.48
CA GLU A 719 -18.71 -0.08 8.97
C GLU A 719 -19.98 0.70 9.37
N CYS A 720 -20.12 1.10 10.64
CA CYS A 720 -21.22 1.96 11.10
C CYS A 720 -21.25 3.29 10.33
N LEU A 721 -20.12 3.95 10.17
CA LEU A 721 -20.03 5.21 9.42
C LEU A 721 -20.50 5.04 7.96
N LEU A 722 -20.08 3.97 7.29
CA LEU A 722 -20.49 3.71 5.89
C LEU A 722 -21.97 3.35 5.75
N LEU A 723 -22.57 2.72 6.78
CA LEU A 723 -24.01 2.48 6.86
C LEU A 723 -24.78 3.82 7.05
N GLU A 724 -24.32 4.68 7.95
CA GLU A 724 -24.92 6.02 8.18
C GLU A 724 -24.86 6.91 6.92
N LEU A 725 -23.78 6.80 6.15
CA LEU A 725 -23.61 7.48 4.87
C LEU A 725 -24.42 6.84 3.73
N ALA A 726 -25.14 5.76 3.98
CA ALA A 726 -25.85 4.93 2.98
C ALA A 726 -24.96 4.43 1.83
N VAL A 727 -23.72 4.14 2.12
CA VAL A 727 -22.75 3.51 1.21
C VAL A 727 -22.87 1.99 1.30
N LEU A 728 -22.98 1.47 2.51
CA LEU A 728 -23.33 0.06 2.79
C LEU A 728 -24.86 -0.09 2.91
N LYS A 729 -25.36 -1.29 2.63
CA LYS A 729 -26.80 -1.64 2.71
C LYS A 729 -27.07 -2.61 3.85
#